data_a55e98553d4774e2d0cb5775aa8fae7e
#
_entry.id   a55e98553d4774e2d0cb5775aa8fae7e
#
_cell.length_a   1.000
_cell.length_b   1.000
_cell.length_c   1.000
_cell.angle_alpha   90.00
_cell.angle_beta   90.00
_cell.angle_gamma   90.00
#
_symmetry.space_group_name_H-M   'P 1'
#
loop_
_entity.id
_entity.type
_entity.pdbx_description
1 polymer ?
#
loop_
_entity_poly.entity_id
_entity_poly.type
_entity_poly.pdbx_seq_one_letter_code
_entity_poly.pdbx_strand_id
1 'polypeptide(L)'
;MLVLTLAFSAFAIGGVFAEETEPLSSFAVSAKGSGADSTALGTVSWWKSDVDGKYYMFMPSKSDLSSITVWFTATDDVMCGGVKLENGAQTRMFANGGEFVLSVGNAKYTVVFLNSSKLPTMFINTPEGGLDRIHADKSHKEKGCTMLALNSKGNVDYDAELASMKGRGNSTWGYPKKPYNIKLGSKAKLFGMEKAKSWCLLANYEDLSLLRNQIIFSVGAEIGLRETPDCRSIDLYVNGEYKGVYLITEKVEINKNRVDIFDLEEATEDLNPDLDFSTLPAQGFYGKYSGSLESTQRWYEIPNEPADITGGYLMELELGSRYPNEASGFVTKRSQPVILKSPEYASQAQIEYISGYWQEMEDALYSDTGYNSLGKHYSEYIDTLSYARQYLIEEWSGDWDAGITSNYFYKDANGKICAGPIWDFDSAANNVRAGHTISDPMQWNAKTRTLWYNALMGNDTVKATPNIYALGFRHADFVETVESEWKNNFYHAAQSELNANIDMYIDNIKDAAIMNAIRWDYYATTSEREIEAQYFADLKVVTDFLSARTDFLNQNLTLKNEGLTISHIPSQKRTGSEITPEITVKCLDRVLTEGVDYTVAFSDNVEKGTATVTVTGMGDYEGMEAQTTFKILLVSDPLDWTGGSGEERAKESLNNFGAKFVDTVELILYYIVKPFKK
;
A
#
# COMPACT_ATOMS: atom_id res chain seq x y z
N MET A 1 -46.89 29.36 25.31
CA MET A 1 -47.79 28.19 25.39
C MET A 1 -47.06 27.10 26.14
N LEU A 2 -47.64 26.60 27.22
CA LEU A 2 -47.13 25.87 28.35
C LEU A 2 -46.23 24.70 28.00
N VAL A 3 -45.07 24.61 28.64
CA VAL A 3 -44.25 23.39 28.76
C VAL A 3 -44.56 22.79 30.14
N LEU A 4 -45.17 21.62 30.13
CA LEU A 4 -45.39 20.82 31.35
C LEU A 4 -44.17 19.96 31.62
N THR A 5 -43.46 20.27 32.69
CA THR A 5 -42.40 19.42 33.26
C THR A 5 -43.03 18.40 34.18
N LEU A 6 -42.99 17.12 33.82
CA LEU A 6 -43.31 16.00 34.72
C LEU A 6 -42.01 15.48 35.32
N ALA A 7 -41.84 15.73 36.61
CA ALA A 7 -40.80 15.13 37.41
C ALA A 7 -41.25 13.69 37.86
N PHE A 8 -40.53 12.68 37.39
CA PHE A 8 -40.67 11.33 37.99
C PHE A 8 -39.53 11.17 39.00
N SER A 9 -39.90 11.15 40.25
CA SER A 9 -39.01 10.67 41.31
C SER A 9 -38.95 9.17 41.29
N ALA A 10 -37.82 8.62 40.77
CA ALA A 10 -37.54 7.19 40.89
C ALA A 10 -36.83 6.95 42.23
N PHE A 11 -37.48 6.15 43.09
CA PHE A 11 -36.85 5.54 44.25
C PHE A 11 -35.77 4.57 43.74
N ALA A 12 -34.52 4.88 43.99
CA ALA A 12 -33.41 3.98 43.79
C ALA A 12 -33.42 2.95 44.95
N ILE A 13 -33.89 1.76 44.67
CA ILE A 13 -33.58 0.59 45.50
C ILE A 13 -32.17 0.17 45.08
N GLY A 14 -31.19 0.49 45.92
CA GLY A 14 -29.80 0.05 45.76
C GLY A 14 -29.69 -1.45 45.95
N GLY A 15 -29.93 -2.22 44.93
CA GLY A 15 -29.39 -3.56 44.83
C GLY A 15 -27.97 -3.45 44.28
N VAL A 16 -26.98 -3.72 45.12
CA VAL A 16 -25.62 -4.02 44.68
C VAL A 16 -25.73 -5.36 43.93
N PHE A 17 -25.92 -5.31 42.62
CA PHE A 17 -25.63 -6.47 41.77
C PHE A 17 -24.13 -6.65 41.83
N ALA A 18 -23.65 -7.69 42.52
CA ALA A 18 -22.32 -8.18 42.35
C ALA A 18 -22.18 -8.47 40.84
N GLU A 19 -21.25 -7.83 40.15
CA GLU A 19 -20.85 -8.27 38.81
C GLU A 19 -20.53 -9.76 38.91
N GLU A 20 -21.34 -10.63 38.30
CA GLU A 20 -20.99 -12.04 38.17
C GLU A 20 -19.68 -12.10 37.39
N THR A 21 -18.58 -12.35 38.09
CA THR A 21 -17.29 -12.57 37.43
C THR A 21 -17.41 -13.81 36.54
N GLU A 22 -17.19 -13.67 35.27
CA GLU A 22 -17.14 -14.78 34.29
C GLU A 22 -16.22 -15.88 34.85
N PRO A 23 -16.68 -17.16 34.91
CA PRO A 23 -15.89 -18.25 35.46
C PRO A 23 -14.50 -18.41 34.82
N LEU A 24 -14.35 -18.09 33.54
CA LEU A 24 -13.11 -17.99 32.81
C LEU A 24 -13.05 -16.60 32.14
N SER A 25 -12.40 -15.65 32.79
CA SER A 25 -12.37 -14.25 32.33
C SER A 25 -11.28 -13.97 31.31
N SER A 26 -10.21 -14.79 31.25
CA SER A 26 -9.16 -14.68 30.25
C SER A 26 -8.57 -16.04 29.91
N PHE A 27 -8.19 -16.21 28.66
CA PHE A 27 -7.42 -17.36 28.19
C PHE A 27 -6.44 -16.90 27.10
N ALA A 28 -5.18 -17.24 27.26
CA ALA A 28 -4.13 -16.90 26.32
C ALA A 28 -3.13 -18.06 26.20
N VAL A 29 -2.39 -18.08 25.12
CA VAL A 29 -1.31 -19.04 24.91
C VAL A 29 -0.05 -18.35 24.43
N SER A 30 1.10 -18.89 24.82
CA SER A 30 2.38 -18.57 24.17
C SER A 30 2.95 -19.83 23.56
N ALA A 31 3.32 -19.74 22.27
CA ALA A 31 3.93 -20.83 21.54
C ALA A 31 5.40 -20.52 21.25
N LYS A 32 6.23 -21.56 21.14
CA LYS A 32 7.55 -21.43 20.51
C LYS A 32 7.39 -21.42 19.00
N GLY A 33 8.24 -20.66 18.32
CA GLY A 33 8.36 -20.77 16.88
C GLY A 33 9.03 -22.09 16.48
N SER A 34 8.70 -22.59 15.29
CA SER A 34 9.30 -23.80 14.71
C SER A 34 10.62 -23.53 13.96
N GLY A 35 11.14 -22.30 13.96
CA GLY A 35 12.38 -21.90 13.28
C GLY A 35 13.63 -22.25 14.06
N ALA A 36 14.81 -22.15 13.41
CA ALA A 36 16.11 -22.48 13.99
C ALA A 36 16.45 -21.63 15.24
N ASP A 37 15.93 -20.41 15.31
CA ASP A 37 16.09 -19.47 16.42
C ASP A 37 14.88 -19.47 17.35
N SER A 38 14.26 -20.61 17.60
CA SER A 38 12.99 -20.80 18.30
C SER A 38 12.93 -20.16 19.69
N THR A 39 12.97 -18.83 19.72
CA THR A 39 12.60 -18.00 20.87
C THR A 39 11.09 -18.07 21.07
N ALA A 40 10.62 -17.78 22.29
CA ALA A 40 9.19 -17.76 22.56
C ALA A 40 8.51 -16.76 21.61
N LEU A 41 7.48 -17.20 20.92
CA LEU A 41 6.53 -16.28 20.25
C LEU A 41 5.82 -15.45 21.32
N GLY A 42 5.30 -14.30 20.94
CA GLY A 42 4.46 -13.48 21.81
C GLY A 42 3.24 -14.26 22.30
N THR A 43 2.65 -13.76 23.37
CA THR A 43 1.39 -14.33 23.90
C THR A 43 0.24 -13.93 23.01
N VAL A 44 -0.64 -14.89 22.68
CA VAL A 44 -1.86 -14.72 21.91
C VAL A 44 -3.06 -14.91 22.83
N SER A 45 -3.94 -13.91 22.89
CA SER A 45 -5.19 -13.97 23.65
C SER A 45 -6.34 -14.43 22.78
N TRP A 46 -7.31 -15.11 23.37
CA TRP A 46 -8.52 -15.46 22.67
C TRP A 46 -9.36 -14.23 22.31
N TRP A 47 -10.18 -14.39 21.29
CA TRP A 47 -11.19 -13.43 20.89
C TRP A 47 -12.55 -14.12 20.72
N LYS A 48 -13.61 -13.53 21.28
CA LYS A 48 -14.97 -14.07 21.20
C LYS A 48 -15.67 -13.53 19.96
N SER A 49 -16.21 -14.43 19.15
CA SER A 49 -17.05 -14.08 18.00
C SER A 49 -18.50 -13.86 18.44
N ASP A 50 -19.10 -12.76 17.98
CA ASP A 50 -20.54 -12.49 18.15
C ASP A 50 -21.41 -13.27 17.17
N VAL A 51 -20.82 -13.84 16.10
CA VAL A 51 -21.53 -14.58 15.06
C VAL A 51 -21.96 -15.96 15.54
N ASP A 52 -21.07 -16.69 16.22
CA ASP A 52 -21.33 -18.06 16.66
C ASP A 52 -21.09 -18.28 18.16
N GLY A 53 -20.67 -17.26 18.89
CA GLY A 53 -20.39 -17.27 20.31
C GLY A 53 -19.15 -18.08 20.72
N LYS A 54 -18.36 -18.57 19.77
CA LYS A 54 -17.11 -19.29 20.03
C LYS A 54 -15.97 -18.33 20.29
N TYR A 55 -14.91 -18.86 20.90
CA TYR A 55 -13.66 -18.15 21.12
C TYR A 55 -12.61 -18.63 20.12
N TYR A 56 -11.91 -17.70 19.50
CA TYR A 56 -10.90 -17.97 18.49
C TYR A 56 -9.51 -17.66 18.99
N MET A 57 -8.59 -18.60 18.80
CA MET A 57 -7.15 -18.45 18.98
C MET A 57 -6.53 -18.35 17.59
N PHE A 58 -6.22 -17.12 17.18
CA PHE A 58 -5.57 -16.85 15.90
C PHE A 58 -4.05 -17.00 16.06
N MET A 59 -3.50 -18.10 15.61
CA MET A 59 -2.11 -18.46 15.86
C MET A 59 -1.19 -18.00 14.72
N PRO A 60 0.00 -17.47 15.06
CA PRO A 60 1.02 -17.09 14.07
C PRO A 60 1.48 -18.28 13.21
N SER A 61 1.97 -17.97 12.00
CA SER A 61 2.33 -18.96 10.98
C SER A 61 3.34 -20.02 11.41
N LYS A 62 4.22 -19.72 12.35
CA LYS A 62 5.27 -20.64 12.80
C LYS A 62 5.05 -21.14 14.23
N SER A 63 3.82 -21.16 14.70
CA SER A 63 3.49 -21.67 16.03
C SER A 63 3.64 -23.19 16.10
N ASP A 64 4.36 -23.67 17.11
CA ASP A 64 4.40 -25.09 17.45
C ASP A 64 3.29 -25.42 18.47
N LEU A 65 2.13 -25.83 17.97
CA LEU A 65 0.99 -26.19 18.82
C LEU A 65 1.25 -27.43 19.68
N SER A 66 2.29 -28.22 19.40
CA SER A 66 2.67 -29.38 20.24
C SER A 66 3.36 -28.97 21.54
N SER A 67 3.67 -27.71 21.74
CA SER A 67 4.44 -27.20 22.89
C SER A 67 4.06 -25.77 23.24
N ILE A 68 2.79 -25.56 23.64
CA ILE A 68 2.30 -24.24 24.05
C ILE A 68 2.16 -24.15 25.57
N THR A 69 2.39 -22.95 26.11
CA THR A 69 2.09 -22.63 27.50
C THR A 69 0.75 -21.91 27.57
N VAL A 70 -0.12 -22.35 28.47
CA VAL A 70 -1.45 -21.76 28.66
C VAL A 70 -1.45 -20.79 29.83
N TRP A 71 -2.15 -19.67 29.67
CA TRP A 71 -2.34 -18.66 30.69
C TRP A 71 -3.81 -18.32 30.81
N PHE A 72 -4.36 -18.30 32.02
CA PHE A 72 -5.77 -17.99 32.20
C PHE A 72 -6.06 -17.39 33.58
N THR A 73 -7.20 -16.69 33.65
CA THR A 73 -7.81 -16.26 34.92
C THR A 73 -9.16 -16.93 35.06
N ALA A 74 -9.32 -17.78 36.05
CA ALA A 74 -10.52 -18.56 36.27
C ALA A 74 -10.89 -18.63 37.77
N THR A 75 -12.16 -18.84 38.05
CA THR A 75 -12.69 -18.97 39.43
C THR A 75 -12.53 -20.39 39.98
N ASP A 76 -12.26 -21.40 39.15
CA ASP A 76 -12.11 -22.81 39.48
C ASP A 76 -11.18 -23.50 38.49
N ASP A 77 -10.96 -24.81 38.64
CA ASP A 77 -10.14 -25.61 37.73
C ASP A 77 -10.60 -25.50 36.27
N VAL A 78 -9.68 -25.26 35.37
CA VAL A 78 -9.93 -25.25 33.91
C VAL A 78 -9.68 -26.66 33.38
N MET A 79 -10.69 -27.27 32.80
CA MET A 79 -10.64 -28.62 32.23
C MET A 79 -10.73 -28.55 30.69
N CYS A 80 -9.99 -29.40 29.99
CA CYS A 80 -10.14 -29.65 28.57
C CYS A 80 -10.14 -31.15 28.29
N GLY A 81 -11.21 -31.67 27.68
CA GLY A 81 -11.32 -33.12 27.40
C GLY A 81 -11.19 -34.01 28.63
N GLY A 82 -11.56 -33.53 29.83
CA GLY A 82 -11.42 -34.24 31.09
C GLY A 82 -10.02 -34.15 31.73
N VAL A 83 -9.09 -33.42 31.13
CA VAL A 83 -7.75 -33.16 31.65
C VAL A 83 -7.68 -31.75 32.22
N LYS A 84 -7.17 -31.60 33.45
CA LYS A 84 -6.93 -30.28 34.06
C LYS A 84 -5.79 -29.57 33.37
N LEU A 85 -6.00 -28.30 33.01
CA LEU A 85 -4.95 -27.39 32.57
C LEU A 85 -4.35 -26.71 33.80
N GLU A 86 -3.02 -26.61 33.81
CA GLU A 86 -2.28 -25.88 34.85
C GLU A 86 -1.85 -24.52 34.30
N ASN A 87 -2.22 -23.44 34.99
CA ASN A 87 -1.88 -22.08 34.59
C ASN A 87 -0.36 -21.85 34.56
N GLY A 88 0.16 -21.33 33.47
CA GLY A 88 1.60 -21.15 33.26
C GLY A 88 2.34 -22.43 32.88
N ALA A 89 1.65 -23.56 32.68
CA ALA A 89 2.25 -24.82 32.32
C ALA A 89 2.18 -25.11 30.80
N GLN A 90 3.15 -25.87 30.34
CA GLN A 90 3.23 -26.34 28.96
C GLN A 90 2.26 -27.51 28.74
N THR A 91 1.58 -27.54 27.60
CA THR A 91 0.63 -28.58 27.24
C THR A 91 0.76 -28.97 25.76
N ARG A 92 0.34 -30.22 25.44
CA ARG A 92 0.18 -30.72 24.07
C ARG A 92 -1.29 -30.90 23.70
N MET A 93 -2.22 -30.44 24.55
CA MET A 93 -3.66 -30.67 24.39
C MET A 93 -4.16 -30.14 23.02
N PHE A 94 -3.57 -29.04 22.51
CA PHE A 94 -3.98 -28.37 21.30
C PHE A 94 -3.10 -28.66 20.07
N ALA A 95 -2.31 -29.74 20.13
CA ALA A 95 -1.25 -30.05 19.16
C ALA A 95 -1.72 -30.13 17.69
N ASN A 96 -2.96 -30.56 17.47
CA ASN A 96 -3.51 -30.73 16.13
C ASN A 96 -4.33 -29.52 15.64
N GLY A 97 -4.44 -28.45 16.45
CA GLY A 97 -5.40 -27.36 16.18
C GLY A 97 -6.86 -27.82 16.24
N GLY A 98 -7.78 -27.03 15.73
CA GLY A 98 -9.20 -27.37 15.67
C GLY A 98 -10.00 -26.86 16.85
N GLU A 99 -11.13 -27.52 17.17
CA GLU A 99 -12.11 -27.06 18.17
C GLU A 99 -11.96 -27.83 19.46
N PHE A 100 -11.94 -27.12 20.59
CA PHE A 100 -11.81 -27.66 21.95
C PHE A 100 -12.85 -27.04 22.87
N VAL A 101 -13.31 -27.81 23.86
CA VAL A 101 -14.21 -27.30 24.90
C VAL A 101 -13.45 -27.18 26.20
N LEU A 102 -13.27 -25.94 26.68
CA LEU A 102 -12.82 -25.66 28.03
C LEU A 102 -14.02 -25.63 28.97
N SER A 103 -13.86 -26.14 30.18
CA SER A 103 -14.90 -26.08 31.20
C SER A 103 -14.33 -25.59 32.54
N VAL A 104 -15.10 -24.72 33.21
CA VAL A 104 -14.84 -24.23 34.58
C VAL A 104 -16.15 -24.40 35.38
N GLY A 105 -16.16 -25.34 36.30
CA GLY A 105 -17.40 -25.76 36.92
C GLY A 105 -18.43 -26.24 35.88
N ASN A 106 -19.56 -25.57 35.81
CA ASN A 106 -20.64 -25.88 34.84
C ASN A 106 -20.54 -25.07 33.55
N ALA A 107 -19.70 -23.99 33.51
CA ALA A 107 -19.53 -23.16 32.35
C ALA A 107 -18.67 -23.87 31.29
N LYS A 108 -19.02 -23.64 30.01
CA LYS A 108 -18.32 -24.21 28.87
C LYS A 108 -17.97 -23.12 27.86
N TYR A 109 -16.77 -23.22 27.34
CA TYR A 109 -16.19 -22.28 26.37
C TYR A 109 -15.65 -23.08 25.19
N THR A 110 -16.24 -22.90 24.02
CA THR A 110 -15.75 -23.54 22.80
C THR A 110 -14.64 -22.68 22.22
N VAL A 111 -13.42 -23.21 22.11
CA VAL A 111 -12.24 -22.53 21.62
C VAL A 111 -11.77 -23.16 20.31
N VAL A 112 -11.62 -22.35 19.26
CA VAL A 112 -11.17 -22.76 17.94
C VAL A 112 -9.75 -22.22 17.70
N PHE A 113 -8.83 -23.11 17.33
CA PHE A 113 -7.47 -22.74 16.98
C PHE A 113 -7.33 -22.67 15.46
N LEU A 114 -7.03 -21.49 14.92
CA LEU A 114 -6.74 -21.25 13.52
C LEU A 114 -5.28 -20.78 13.37
N ASN A 115 -4.59 -21.25 12.35
CA ASN A 115 -3.22 -20.89 12.06
C ASN A 115 -3.11 -20.19 10.71
N SER A 116 -2.47 -19.05 10.69
CA SER A 116 -1.86 -18.52 9.47
C SER A 116 -0.72 -19.43 9.02
N SER A 117 -0.55 -19.66 7.71
CA SER A 117 0.45 -20.63 7.24
C SER A 117 1.76 -20.01 6.77
N LYS A 118 1.75 -18.80 6.22
CA LYS A 118 2.89 -18.28 5.45
C LYS A 118 3.28 -16.84 5.75
N LEU A 119 2.42 -16.03 6.37
CA LEU A 119 2.72 -14.62 6.60
C LEU A 119 3.80 -14.41 7.65
N PRO A 120 4.65 -13.38 7.50
CA PRO A 120 5.43 -12.83 8.60
C PRO A 120 4.52 -12.37 9.73
N THR A 121 5.03 -12.33 10.95
CA THR A 121 4.26 -11.98 12.14
C THR A 121 4.88 -10.82 12.88
N MET A 122 4.06 -9.88 13.32
CA MET A 122 4.48 -8.75 14.15
C MET A 122 3.68 -8.70 15.44
N PHE A 123 4.38 -8.72 16.56
CA PHE A 123 3.83 -8.47 17.89
C PHE A 123 4.27 -7.09 18.37
N ILE A 124 3.32 -6.28 18.77
CA ILE A 124 3.57 -4.97 19.42
C ILE A 124 2.91 -5.00 20.79
N ASN A 125 3.67 -4.65 21.83
CA ASN A 125 3.12 -4.43 23.15
C ASN A 125 3.27 -2.95 23.51
N THR A 126 2.16 -2.33 23.87
CA THR A 126 2.13 -0.95 24.37
C THR A 126 2.19 -0.95 25.89
N PRO A 127 2.64 0.14 26.53
CA PRO A 127 2.43 0.35 27.97
C PRO A 127 0.93 0.28 28.32
N GLU A 128 0.63 0.08 29.59
CA GLU A 128 -0.75 0.07 30.09
C GLU A 128 -1.52 1.33 29.64
N GLY A 129 -2.70 1.14 29.03
CA GLY A 129 -3.52 2.21 28.45
C GLY A 129 -2.91 2.90 27.21
N GLY A 130 -1.75 2.43 26.71
CA GLY A 130 -1.06 3.04 25.56
C GLY A 130 -1.86 3.00 24.29
N LEU A 131 -2.49 1.87 23.99
CA LEU A 131 -3.35 1.73 22.82
C LEU A 131 -4.58 2.64 22.90
N ASP A 132 -5.16 2.81 24.08
CA ASP A 132 -6.32 3.68 24.30
C ASP A 132 -5.95 5.15 24.08
N ARG A 133 -4.75 5.58 24.53
CA ARG A 133 -4.24 6.94 24.27
C ARG A 133 -4.07 7.19 22.77
N ILE A 134 -3.51 6.23 22.02
CA ILE A 134 -3.42 6.33 20.55
C ILE A 134 -4.83 6.42 19.93
N HIS A 135 -5.79 5.62 20.40
CA HIS A 135 -7.14 5.61 19.85
C HIS A 135 -7.93 6.89 20.19
N ALA A 136 -7.67 7.48 21.35
CA ALA A 136 -8.27 8.76 21.76
C ALA A 136 -7.71 9.95 20.97
N ASP A 137 -6.43 9.93 20.61
CA ASP A 137 -5.77 10.94 19.81
C ASP A 137 -4.83 10.29 18.78
N LYS A 138 -5.24 10.32 17.50
CA LYS A 138 -4.47 9.76 16.36
C LYS A 138 -3.04 10.31 16.29
N SER A 139 -2.84 11.55 16.70
CA SER A 139 -1.53 12.24 16.63
C SER A 139 -0.60 11.86 17.80
N HIS A 140 -1.16 11.27 18.86
CA HIS A 140 -0.39 10.88 20.04
C HIS A 140 0.70 9.87 19.68
N LYS A 141 1.95 10.22 20.00
CA LYS A 141 3.13 9.37 19.78
C LYS A 141 3.42 8.57 21.06
N GLU A 142 2.86 7.36 21.16
CA GLU A 142 3.10 6.47 22.29
C GLU A 142 4.54 5.97 22.29
N LYS A 143 5.21 6.05 23.44
CA LYS A 143 6.57 5.57 23.70
C LYS A 143 6.55 4.34 24.61
N GLY A 144 7.69 3.64 24.75
CA GLY A 144 7.78 2.45 25.57
C GLY A 144 7.06 1.23 24.98
N CYS A 145 6.66 1.30 23.72
CA CYS A 145 6.16 0.13 22.99
C CYS A 145 7.33 -0.79 22.64
N THR A 146 7.13 -2.11 22.77
CA THR A 146 8.09 -3.12 22.31
C THR A 146 7.55 -3.83 21.09
N MET A 147 8.44 -4.27 20.20
CA MET A 147 8.06 -4.99 18.98
C MET A 147 8.94 -6.22 18.77
N LEU A 148 8.31 -7.35 18.49
CA LEU A 148 8.94 -8.56 17.95
C LEU A 148 8.41 -8.77 16.52
N ALA A 149 9.31 -8.78 15.54
CA ALA A 149 8.99 -9.09 14.15
C ALA A 149 9.68 -10.39 13.72
N LEU A 150 8.89 -11.32 13.23
CA LEU A 150 9.32 -12.64 12.77
C LEU A 150 9.01 -12.74 11.27
N ASN A 151 10.02 -13.01 10.45
CA ASN A 151 9.82 -13.23 9.02
C ASN A 151 9.09 -14.55 8.73
N SER A 152 8.75 -14.80 7.47
CA SER A 152 8.01 -15.99 7.04
C SER A 152 8.71 -17.32 7.35
N LYS A 153 10.03 -17.30 7.65
CA LYS A 153 10.79 -18.46 8.12
C LYS A 153 10.79 -18.63 9.64
N GLY A 154 10.21 -17.67 10.38
CA GLY A 154 10.22 -17.63 11.84
C GLY A 154 11.49 -17.06 12.45
N ASN A 155 12.39 -16.47 11.65
CA ASN A 155 13.58 -15.79 12.16
C ASN A 155 13.22 -14.38 12.63
N VAL A 156 13.96 -13.90 13.64
CA VAL A 156 13.79 -12.55 14.21
C VAL A 156 14.44 -11.52 13.30
N ASP A 157 13.63 -10.59 12.76
CA ASP A 157 14.10 -9.42 12.03
C ASP A 157 14.25 -8.20 12.96
N TYR A 158 13.43 -8.14 14.02
CA TYR A 158 13.49 -7.08 15.03
C TYR A 158 12.94 -7.57 16.38
N ASP A 159 13.62 -7.25 17.47
CA ASP A 159 13.19 -7.51 18.85
C ASP A 159 13.74 -6.41 19.75
N ALA A 160 13.00 -5.31 19.83
CA ALA A 160 13.43 -4.15 20.64
C ALA A 160 12.27 -3.15 20.86
N GLU A 161 12.57 -2.11 21.62
CA GLU A 161 11.67 -0.98 21.84
C GLU A 161 11.52 -0.13 20.58
N LEU A 162 10.30 0.34 20.31
CA LEU A 162 9.99 1.34 19.31
C LEU A 162 10.29 2.74 19.83
N ALA A 163 10.79 3.61 18.96
CA ALA A 163 10.87 5.04 19.30
C ALA A 163 9.47 5.63 19.50
N SER A 164 8.48 5.18 18.71
CA SER A 164 7.07 5.52 18.92
C SER A 164 6.13 4.67 18.06
N MET A 165 4.85 4.62 18.51
CA MET A 165 3.70 4.16 17.72
C MET A 165 2.62 5.24 17.75
N LYS A 166 1.94 5.50 16.63
CA LYS A 166 0.81 6.44 16.55
C LYS A 166 -0.24 5.97 15.53
N GLY A 167 -1.43 6.54 15.59
CA GLY A 167 -2.44 6.38 14.57
C GLY A 167 -2.04 7.03 13.24
N ARG A 168 -2.65 6.59 12.13
CA ARG A 168 -2.50 7.17 10.80
C ARG A 168 -3.81 7.15 10.00
N GLY A 169 -3.76 7.73 8.81
CA GLY A 169 -4.89 7.79 7.89
C GLY A 169 -5.86 8.93 8.18
N ASN A 170 -6.67 9.26 7.21
CA ASN A 170 -7.74 10.26 7.31
C ASN A 170 -9.09 9.55 7.49
N SER A 171 -9.75 9.15 6.39
CA SER A 171 -10.98 8.36 6.40
C SER A 171 -10.79 7.01 7.10
N THR A 172 -9.69 6.32 6.82
CA THR A 172 -9.37 4.99 7.35
C THR A 172 -9.21 4.95 8.86
N TRP A 173 -8.91 6.08 9.53
CA TRP A 173 -8.92 6.17 10.99
C TRP A 173 -10.31 6.03 11.60
N GLY A 174 -11.35 6.32 10.83
CA GLY A 174 -12.75 6.17 11.25
C GLY A 174 -13.21 4.71 11.42
N TYR A 175 -12.53 3.76 10.80
CA TYR A 175 -12.94 2.36 10.80
C TYR A 175 -12.56 1.60 12.09
N PRO A 176 -13.22 0.48 12.40
CA PRO A 176 -12.89 -0.36 13.55
C PRO A 176 -11.44 -0.87 13.55
N LYS A 177 -10.95 -1.33 12.40
CA LYS A 177 -9.58 -1.79 12.20
C LYS A 177 -8.67 -0.60 11.90
N LYS A 178 -7.92 -0.17 12.91
CA LYS A 178 -7.11 1.08 12.87
C LYS A 178 -5.77 0.87 12.20
N PRO A 179 -5.36 1.75 11.27
CA PRO A 179 -3.99 1.77 10.74
C PRO A 179 -3.04 2.54 11.66
N TYR A 180 -1.73 2.19 11.62
CA TYR A 180 -0.71 2.79 12.49
C TYR A 180 0.54 3.19 11.73
N ASN A 181 1.28 4.14 12.29
CA ASN A 181 2.68 4.41 11.98
C ASN A 181 3.55 3.95 13.15
N ILE A 182 4.64 3.25 12.84
CA ILE A 182 5.66 2.87 13.81
C ILE A 182 7.01 3.48 13.45
N LYS A 183 7.78 3.84 14.47
CA LYS A 183 9.17 4.29 14.32
C LYS A 183 10.05 3.42 15.20
N LEU A 184 10.99 2.71 14.55
CA LEU A 184 11.95 1.85 15.25
C LEU A 184 12.93 2.67 16.07
N GLY A 185 13.46 2.13 17.16
CA GLY A 185 14.53 2.73 17.93
C GLY A 185 15.82 2.89 17.11
N SER A 186 16.11 1.91 16.26
CA SER A 186 17.24 1.93 15.33
C SER A 186 16.79 1.46 13.94
N LYS A 187 17.51 1.87 12.86
CA LYS A 187 17.23 1.40 11.50
C LYS A 187 17.40 -0.11 11.40
N ALA A 188 16.39 -0.82 10.91
CA ALA A 188 16.42 -2.26 10.66
C ALA A 188 15.78 -2.62 9.33
N LYS A 189 16.12 -3.80 8.80
CA LYS A 189 15.41 -4.45 7.71
C LYS A 189 14.23 -5.22 8.30
N LEU A 190 13.04 -5.04 7.75
CA LEU A 190 11.87 -5.82 8.13
C LEU A 190 11.41 -6.63 6.92
N PHE A 191 11.25 -7.93 7.09
CA PHE A 191 10.67 -8.85 6.09
C PHE A 191 11.31 -8.76 4.71
N GLY A 192 12.64 -8.57 4.67
CA GLY A 192 13.42 -8.45 3.43
C GLY A 192 13.43 -7.05 2.79
N MET A 193 12.63 -6.11 3.28
CA MET A 193 12.61 -4.71 2.81
C MET A 193 13.85 -3.95 3.25
N GLU A 194 14.12 -2.81 2.61
CA GLU A 194 15.34 -2.04 2.89
C GLU A 194 15.31 -1.36 4.27
N LYS A 195 16.53 -1.14 4.78
CA LYS A 195 16.76 -0.66 6.15
C LYS A 195 16.21 0.75 6.38
N ALA A 196 15.26 0.89 7.30
CA ALA A 196 14.68 2.17 7.69
C ALA A 196 14.24 2.19 9.16
N LYS A 197 13.80 3.38 9.64
CA LYS A 197 13.18 3.55 10.95
C LYS A 197 11.66 3.62 10.88
N SER A 198 11.11 4.30 9.87
CA SER A 198 9.68 4.61 9.78
C SER A 198 8.95 3.63 8.87
N TRP A 199 7.82 3.11 9.34
CA TRP A 199 6.98 2.14 8.62
C TRP A 199 5.52 2.47 8.81
N CYS A 200 4.70 2.15 7.80
CA CYS A 200 3.25 2.25 7.87
C CYS A 200 2.63 0.86 7.97
N LEU A 201 1.65 0.70 8.84
CA LEU A 201 0.81 -0.49 8.96
C LEU A 201 -0.58 -0.13 8.42
N LEU A 202 -0.83 -0.47 7.17
CA LEU A 202 -2.12 -0.23 6.50
C LEU A 202 -3.10 -1.33 6.91
N ALA A 203 -4.28 -0.93 7.34
CA ALA A 203 -5.28 -1.87 7.85
C ALA A 203 -6.04 -2.63 6.76
N ASN A 204 -6.14 -2.06 5.55
CA ASN A 204 -6.91 -2.60 4.42
C ASN A 204 -8.35 -3.02 4.82
N TYR A 205 -9.02 -2.20 5.67
CA TYR A 205 -10.34 -2.55 6.21
C TYR A 205 -11.42 -2.59 5.14
N GLU A 206 -11.36 -1.70 4.18
CA GLU A 206 -12.32 -1.63 3.06
C GLU A 206 -11.90 -2.50 1.88
N ASP A 207 -10.63 -2.89 1.79
CA ASP A 207 -10.14 -3.78 0.77
C ASP A 207 -10.27 -5.25 1.21
N LEU A 208 -11.40 -5.89 0.89
CA LEU A 208 -11.63 -7.30 1.21
C LEU A 208 -10.70 -8.26 0.47
N SER A 209 -10.12 -7.83 -0.66
CA SER A 209 -9.07 -8.61 -1.32
C SER A 209 -7.74 -8.60 -0.56
N LEU A 210 -7.51 -7.58 0.28
CA LEU A 210 -6.26 -7.29 1.01
C LEU A 210 -5.05 -7.03 0.09
N LEU A 211 -5.23 -6.98 -1.24
CA LEU A 211 -4.14 -7.02 -2.22
C LEU A 211 -4.05 -5.79 -3.14
N ARG A 212 -5.04 -4.86 -3.16
CA ARG A 212 -5.05 -3.74 -4.12
C ARG A 212 -3.76 -2.93 -4.10
N ASN A 213 -3.34 -2.44 -2.95
CA ASN A 213 -2.09 -1.70 -2.82
C ASN A 213 -0.87 -2.54 -3.24
N GLN A 214 -0.82 -3.81 -2.83
CA GLN A 214 0.31 -4.70 -3.16
C GLN A 214 0.43 -4.94 -4.66
N ILE A 215 -0.69 -5.22 -5.35
CA ILE A 215 -0.74 -5.43 -6.80
C ILE A 215 -0.25 -4.18 -7.54
N ILE A 216 -0.76 -3.01 -7.18
CA ILE A 216 -0.44 -1.77 -7.88
C ILE A 216 1.00 -1.31 -7.59
N PHE A 217 1.48 -1.45 -6.35
CA PHE A 217 2.89 -1.20 -6.03
C PHE A 217 3.83 -2.16 -6.76
N SER A 218 3.45 -3.43 -6.92
CA SER A 218 4.23 -4.40 -7.70
C SER A 218 4.42 -3.95 -9.13
N VAL A 219 3.32 -3.57 -9.82
CA VAL A 219 3.40 -3.05 -11.20
C VAL A 219 4.19 -1.74 -11.25
N GLY A 220 3.97 -0.80 -10.33
CA GLY A 220 4.72 0.44 -10.25
C GLY A 220 6.24 0.21 -10.12
N ALA A 221 6.63 -0.76 -9.31
CA ALA A 221 8.02 -1.16 -9.16
C ALA A 221 8.58 -1.83 -10.43
N GLU A 222 7.79 -2.71 -11.07
CA GLU A 222 8.19 -3.45 -12.28
C GLU A 222 8.43 -2.50 -13.46
N ILE A 223 7.55 -1.52 -13.67
CA ILE A 223 7.73 -0.52 -14.74
C ILE A 223 8.86 0.48 -14.47
N GLY A 224 9.51 0.39 -13.31
CA GLY A 224 10.60 1.27 -12.93
C GLY A 224 10.16 2.68 -12.53
N LEU A 225 8.93 2.83 -12.02
CA LEU A 225 8.52 4.06 -11.34
C LEU A 225 9.32 4.15 -10.05
N ARG A 226 10.24 5.11 -10.00
CA ARG A 226 11.19 5.25 -8.91
C ARG A 226 10.47 5.47 -7.59
N GLU A 227 11.08 5.02 -6.51
CA GLU A 227 10.64 5.25 -5.14
C GLU A 227 9.26 4.63 -4.83
N THR A 228 8.75 3.70 -5.67
CA THR A 228 7.56 2.91 -5.32
C THR A 228 7.78 2.19 -4.01
N PRO A 229 6.90 2.34 -3.00
CA PRO A 229 7.09 1.74 -1.69
C PRO A 229 7.09 0.22 -1.76
N ASP A 230 8.08 -0.43 -1.15
CA ASP A 230 8.03 -1.87 -0.91
C ASP A 230 7.06 -2.19 0.22
N CYS A 231 6.41 -3.34 0.16
CA CYS A 231 5.38 -3.72 1.12
C CYS A 231 5.32 -5.24 1.34
N ARG A 232 4.76 -5.65 2.48
CA ARG A 232 4.53 -7.08 2.82
C ARG A 232 3.23 -7.20 3.60
N SER A 233 2.43 -8.22 3.28
CA SER A 233 1.32 -8.62 4.14
C SER A 233 1.85 -9.34 5.39
N ILE A 234 1.33 -8.99 6.55
CA ILE A 234 1.73 -9.54 7.86
C ILE A 234 0.53 -9.85 8.73
N ASP A 235 0.69 -10.79 9.66
CA ASP A 235 -0.20 -10.96 10.80
C ASP A 235 0.21 -10.00 11.93
N LEU A 236 -0.69 -9.09 12.33
CA LEU A 236 -0.43 -8.13 13.41
C LEU A 236 -1.12 -8.54 14.71
N TYR A 237 -0.34 -8.54 15.78
CA TYR A 237 -0.81 -8.69 17.17
C TYR A 237 -0.46 -7.45 17.97
N VAL A 238 -1.42 -6.90 18.71
CA VAL A 238 -1.17 -5.78 19.63
C VAL A 238 -1.67 -6.18 21.02
N ASN A 239 -0.79 -6.13 22.01
CA ASN A 239 -1.06 -6.56 23.40
C ASN A 239 -1.63 -7.99 23.48
N GLY A 240 -1.12 -8.89 22.65
CA GLY A 240 -1.57 -10.28 22.56
C GLY A 240 -2.83 -10.50 21.74
N GLU A 241 -3.55 -9.47 21.35
CA GLU A 241 -4.76 -9.58 20.53
C GLU A 241 -4.42 -9.56 19.03
N TYR A 242 -4.95 -10.53 18.30
CA TYR A 242 -4.83 -10.54 16.83
C TYR A 242 -5.63 -9.38 16.22
N LYS A 243 -4.95 -8.52 15.50
CA LYS A 243 -5.56 -7.37 14.79
C LYS A 243 -5.86 -7.65 13.32
N GLY A 244 -5.52 -8.84 12.84
CA GLY A 244 -5.76 -9.24 11.45
C GLY A 244 -4.55 -9.07 10.54
N VAL A 245 -4.80 -9.23 9.25
CA VAL A 245 -3.79 -8.99 8.20
C VAL A 245 -3.61 -7.50 8.00
N TYR A 246 -2.37 -7.03 8.07
CA TYR A 246 -1.97 -5.68 7.74
C TYR A 246 -0.99 -5.69 6.57
N LEU A 247 -0.97 -4.63 5.78
CA LEU A 247 0.11 -4.38 4.83
C LEU A 247 1.12 -3.45 5.51
N ILE A 248 2.28 -4.00 5.90
CA ILE A 248 3.41 -3.15 6.28
C ILE A 248 4.03 -2.61 5.01
N THR A 249 4.24 -1.31 4.95
CA THR A 249 4.83 -0.64 3.80
C THR A 249 5.83 0.41 4.23
N GLU A 250 6.74 0.69 3.34
CA GLU A 250 7.64 1.82 3.43
C GLU A 250 6.86 3.12 3.57
N LYS A 251 7.30 3.99 4.49
CA LYS A 251 6.73 5.33 4.60
C LYS A 251 7.27 6.21 3.47
N VAL A 252 6.42 6.99 2.83
CA VAL A 252 6.85 8.05 1.91
C VAL A 252 7.58 9.12 2.71
N GLU A 253 8.90 9.17 2.57
CA GLU A 253 9.80 10.13 3.25
C GLU A 253 11.11 10.24 2.47
N ILE A 254 11.82 11.36 2.60
CA ILE A 254 13.17 11.52 2.07
C ILE A 254 14.12 10.63 2.88
N ASN A 255 14.75 9.68 2.22
CA ASN A 255 15.74 8.78 2.79
C ASN A 255 16.45 8.04 1.67
N LYS A 256 17.72 7.70 1.85
CA LYS A 256 18.53 6.95 0.87
C LYS A 256 17.86 5.66 0.33
N ASN A 257 17.02 5.00 1.14
CA ASN A 257 16.33 3.77 0.75
C ASN A 257 14.82 4.00 0.47
N ARG A 258 14.40 5.23 0.31
CA ARG A 258 13.04 5.70 0.01
C ARG A 258 13.10 6.67 -1.16
N VAL A 259 12.71 7.93 -0.95
CA VAL A 259 12.95 9.01 -1.90
C VAL A 259 14.38 9.49 -1.71
N ASP A 260 15.30 9.03 -2.57
CA ASP A 260 16.75 9.30 -2.48
C ASP A 260 17.10 10.62 -3.19
N ILE A 261 16.83 11.71 -2.51
CA ILE A 261 17.15 13.08 -2.93
C ILE A 261 17.83 13.84 -1.80
N PHE A 262 18.35 15.02 -2.08
CA PHE A 262 18.89 15.93 -1.05
C PHE A 262 17.85 16.16 0.06
N ASP A 263 18.27 16.07 1.32
CA ASP A 263 17.39 16.32 2.48
C ASP A 263 17.50 17.77 2.91
N LEU A 264 16.60 18.62 2.35
CA LEU A 264 16.54 20.04 2.67
C LEU A 264 16.07 20.29 4.10
N GLU A 265 15.20 19.42 4.62
CA GLU A 265 14.71 19.51 5.99
C GLU A 265 15.86 19.29 6.98
N GLU A 266 16.59 18.17 6.86
CA GLU A 266 17.79 17.90 7.69
C GLU A 266 18.83 19.01 7.57
N ALA A 267 19.11 19.48 6.36
CA ALA A 267 20.06 20.58 6.14
C ALA A 267 19.62 21.91 6.80
N THR A 268 18.31 22.17 6.84
CA THR A 268 17.74 23.36 7.52
C THR A 268 17.78 23.18 9.04
N GLU A 269 17.46 21.99 9.54
CA GLU A 269 17.55 21.67 10.97
C GLU A 269 18.98 21.77 11.51
N ASP A 270 19.96 21.28 10.76
CA ASP A 270 21.40 21.34 11.11
C ASP A 270 21.91 22.78 11.25
N LEU A 271 21.35 23.72 10.51
CA LEU A 271 21.67 25.15 10.61
C LEU A 271 20.94 25.85 11.78
N ASN A 272 19.95 25.21 12.35
CA ASN A 272 19.10 25.75 13.42
C ASN A 272 18.93 24.75 14.57
N PRO A 273 20.00 24.23 15.19
CA PRO A 273 19.96 23.08 16.08
C PRO A 273 19.19 23.31 17.39
N ASP A 274 19.01 24.56 17.79
CA ASP A 274 18.30 24.93 19.04
C ASP A 274 16.82 25.28 18.78
N LEU A 275 16.33 25.14 17.53
CA LEU A 275 14.98 25.53 17.14
C LEU A 275 14.05 24.32 17.10
N ASP A 276 12.93 24.39 17.82
CA ASP A 276 11.82 23.46 17.65
C ASP A 276 10.84 24.05 16.62
N PHE A 277 10.94 23.59 15.37
CA PHE A 277 10.15 24.08 14.25
C PHE A 277 8.65 23.93 14.47
N SER A 278 8.20 22.92 15.22
CA SER A 278 6.80 22.69 15.53
C SER A 278 6.17 23.76 16.41
N THR A 279 6.99 24.55 17.09
CA THR A 279 6.56 25.65 17.97
C THR A 279 6.51 27.00 17.27
N LEU A 280 7.02 27.09 16.03
CA LEU A 280 7.01 28.33 15.28
C LEU A 280 5.59 28.71 14.84
N PRO A 281 5.25 30.00 14.85
CA PRO A 281 3.97 30.45 14.31
C PRO A 281 4.01 30.39 12.78
N ALA A 282 2.99 29.75 12.20
CA ALA A 282 2.81 29.74 10.76
C ALA A 282 2.54 31.17 10.24
N GLN A 283 3.12 31.49 9.12
CA GLN A 283 2.97 32.75 8.39
C GLN A 283 2.24 32.52 7.06
N GLY A 284 1.87 33.61 6.38
CA GLY A 284 1.17 33.58 5.10
C GLY A 284 -0.35 33.48 5.25
N PHE A 285 -1.06 33.40 4.13
CA PHE A 285 -2.51 33.32 4.12
C PHE A 285 -3.00 31.91 4.42
N TYR A 286 -3.83 31.81 5.45
CA TYR A 286 -4.44 30.57 5.90
C TYR A 286 -5.93 30.79 6.11
N GLY A 287 -6.66 30.97 5.01
CA GLY A 287 -8.10 31.16 5.04
C GLY A 287 -8.86 29.95 4.51
N LYS A 288 -10.18 29.96 4.68
CA LYS A 288 -11.03 29.03 3.96
C LYS A 288 -10.74 29.18 2.47
N TYR A 289 -10.45 28.06 1.81
CA TYR A 289 -10.37 27.98 0.38
C TYR A 289 -11.65 28.55 -0.24
N SER A 290 -11.57 29.74 -0.80
CA SER A 290 -12.73 30.47 -1.31
C SER A 290 -12.70 30.68 -2.83
N GLY A 291 -11.80 29.97 -3.54
CA GLY A 291 -11.67 30.09 -5.00
C GLY A 291 -11.03 31.39 -5.49
N SER A 292 -10.57 32.27 -4.60
CA SER A 292 -9.82 33.46 -4.91
C SER A 292 -8.34 33.20 -4.64
N LEU A 293 -7.53 33.14 -5.68
CA LEU A 293 -6.30 32.37 -5.77
C LEU A 293 -5.02 33.17 -5.67
N GLU A 294 -5.10 34.43 -5.33
CA GLU A 294 -3.90 35.21 -5.13
C GLU A 294 -3.30 34.93 -3.75
N SER A 295 -2.16 34.22 -3.75
CA SER A 295 -1.23 34.00 -2.64
C SER A 295 -1.76 33.24 -1.41
N THR A 296 -2.04 31.93 -1.54
CA THR A 296 -2.25 31.05 -0.41
C THR A 296 -0.97 30.23 -0.15
N GLN A 297 0.09 30.89 0.23
CA GLN A 297 1.35 30.26 0.68
C GLN A 297 1.38 30.18 2.19
N ARG A 298 1.87 29.08 2.75
CA ARG A 298 2.13 28.91 4.19
C ARG A 298 3.58 28.53 4.41
N TRP A 299 4.23 29.27 5.30
CA TRP A 299 5.65 29.15 5.60
C TRP A 299 5.96 29.54 7.06
N TYR A 300 7.21 29.41 7.46
CA TYR A 300 7.70 29.72 8.82
C TYR A 300 8.91 30.63 8.77
N GLU A 301 9.07 31.47 9.80
CA GLU A 301 10.27 32.33 9.94
C GLU A 301 11.43 31.50 10.49
N ILE A 302 12.25 30.97 9.59
CA ILE A 302 13.43 30.16 9.91
C ILE A 302 14.66 31.06 9.79
N PRO A 303 15.51 31.18 10.86
CA PRO A 303 16.60 32.17 10.89
C PRO A 303 17.73 31.90 9.91
N ASN A 304 18.07 30.64 9.67
CA ASN A 304 19.20 30.25 8.82
C ASN A 304 18.76 29.29 7.71
N GLU A 305 19.17 29.58 6.50
CA GLU A 305 18.84 28.84 5.28
C GLU A 305 20.04 28.08 4.74
N PRO A 306 19.88 26.88 4.18
CA PRO A 306 20.89 26.27 3.33
C PRO A 306 21.23 27.14 2.11
N ALA A 307 22.49 27.06 1.67
CA ALA A 307 22.95 27.84 0.53
C ALA A 307 22.29 27.44 -0.81
N ASP A 308 21.87 26.16 -0.92
CA ASP A 308 21.11 25.62 -2.04
C ASP A 308 19.74 25.15 -1.55
N ILE A 309 18.69 25.81 -2.02
CA ILE A 309 17.29 25.47 -1.78
C ILE A 309 16.59 25.01 -3.07
N THR A 310 17.35 24.63 -4.10
CA THR A 310 16.78 24.27 -5.40
C THR A 310 16.17 22.88 -5.46
N GLY A 311 16.27 22.09 -4.39
CA GLY A 311 15.71 20.76 -4.28
C GLY A 311 15.61 20.27 -2.84
N GLY A 312 15.28 18.99 -2.69
CA GLY A 312 14.97 18.41 -1.40
C GLY A 312 13.49 18.56 -1.03
N TYR A 313 12.62 18.66 -2.03
CA TYR A 313 11.18 18.81 -1.84
C TYR A 313 10.46 17.50 -2.11
N LEU A 314 9.72 17.03 -1.12
CA LEU A 314 8.72 15.98 -1.26
C LEU A 314 7.34 16.63 -1.07
N MET A 315 6.48 16.50 -2.06
CA MET A 315 5.22 17.22 -2.16
C MET A 315 4.06 16.26 -2.37
N GLU A 316 2.87 16.67 -1.95
CA GLU A 316 1.62 15.90 -2.14
C GLU A 316 0.52 16.84 -2.61
N LEU A 317 -0.33 16.37 -3.55
CA LEU A 317 -1.59 17.06 -3.84
C LEU A 317 -2.53 16.88 -2.65
N GLU A 318 -3.27 17.93 -2.32
CA GLU A 318 -4.21 17.85 -1.22
C GLU A 318 -5.55 18.51 -1.58
N LEU A 319 -6.60 18.06 -0.88
CA LEU A 319 -7.91 18.66 -0.97
C LEU A 319 -7.92 20.06 -0.34
N GLY A 320 -8.59 21.03 -0.98
CA GLY A 320 -8.72 22.38 -0.46
C GLY A 320 -9.32 22.45 0.94
N SER A 321 -10.16 21.48 1.32
CA SER A 321 -10.73 21.39 2.67
C SER A 321 -9.74 20.91 3.74
N ARG A 322 -8.67 20.20 3.36
CA ARG A 322 -7.63 19.69 4.26
C ARG A 322 -6.41 20.59 4.32
N TYR A 323 -6.11 21.32 3.23
CA TYR A 323 -4.96 22.20 3.12
C TYR A 323 -4.75 23.12 4.35
N PRO A 324 -5.80 23.71 4.97
CA PRO A 324 -5.64 24.51 6.18
C PRO A 324 -5.01 23.80 7.37
N ASN A 325 -4.99 22.48 7.41
CA ASN A 325 -4.46 21.70 8.53
C ASN A 325 -2.99 21.27 8.32
N GLU A 326 -2.44 21.53 7.14
CA GLU A 326 -1.08 21.13 6.80
C GLU A 326 -0.05 22.18 7.26
N ALA A 327 1.19 21.77 7.49
CA ALA A 327 2.23 22.65 8.01
C ALA A 327 2.66 23.69 6.97
N SER A 328 3.17 23.26 5.82
CA SER A 328 3.64 24.13 4.74
C SER A 328 3.02 23.78 3.41
N GLY A 329 2.88 24.74 2.52
CA GLY A 329 2.35 24.49 1.19
C GLY A 329 1.98 25.78 0.45
N PHE A 330 1.39 25.58 -0.73
CA PHE A 330 0.91 26.66 -1.59
C PHE A 330 -0.30 26.18 -2.42
N VAL A 331 -1.03 27.14 -2.99
CA VAL A 331 -2.11 26.84 -3.94
C VAL A 331 -1.73 27.46 -5.28
N THR A 332 -1.81 26.68 -6.35
CA THR A 332 -1.50 27.17 -7.69
C THR A 332 -2.55 28.12 -8.22
N LYS A 333 -2.25 28.89 -9.29
CA LYS A 333 -3.23 29.74 -9.97
C LYS A 333 -4.47 28.98 -10.47
N ARG A 334 -4.35 27.64 -10.61
CA ARG A 334 -5.46 26.77 -11.03
C ARG A 334 -6.17 26.09 -9.86
N SER A 335 -5.98 26.60 -8.65
CA SER A 335 -6.67 26.15 -7.45
C SER A 335 -6.25 24.79 -6.93
N GLN A 336 -5.09 24.30 -7.34
CA GLN A 336 -4.56 23.04 -6.82
C GLN A 336 -3.72 23.30 -5.57
N PRO A 337 -4.14 22.81 -4.39
CA PRO A 337 -3.30 22.81 -3.21
C PRO A 337 -2.17 21.79 -3.35
N VAL A 338 -0.97 22.23 -3.03
CA VAL A 338 0.25 21.41 -2.98
C VAL A 338 0.85 21.60 -1.59
N ILE A 339 1.00 20.50 -0.85
CA ILE A 339 1.58 20.51 0.50
C ILE A 339 2.99 19.96 0.47
N LEU A 340 3.84 20.46 1.36
CA LEU A 340 5.18 19.92 1.54
C LEU A 340 5.14 18.83 2.63
N LYS A 341 5.61 17.65 2.29
CA LYS A 341 5.84 16.56 3.23
C LYS A 341 7.27 16.59 3.75
N SER A 342 8.18 17.19 3.00
CA SER A 342 9.52 17.59 3.40
C SER A 342 9.99 18.74 2.49
N PRO A 343 10.53 19.83 3.08
CA PRO A 343 10.52 20.10 4.51
C PRO A 343 9.09 20.32 5.05
N GLU A 344 8.74 19.68 6.18
CA GLU A 344 7.41 19.84 6.79
C GLU A 344 7.19 21.31 7.21
N TYR A 345 8.20 21.93 7.79
CA TYR A 345 8.21 23.35 8.14
C TYR A 345 9.15 24.10 7.20
N ALA A 346 8.62 24.64 6.12
CA ALA A 346 9.41 25.34 5.12
C ALA A 346 9.52 26.85 5.41
N SER A 347 10.66 27.44 5.06
CA SER A 347 10.84 28.88 5.12
C SER A 347 10.12 29.61 4.00
N GLN A 348 10.04 30.96 4.11
CA GLN A 348 9.47 31.78 3.05
C GLN A 348 10.23 31.61 1.73
N ALA A 349 11.56 31.60 1.76
CA ALA A 349 12.37 31.46 0.56
C ALA A 349 12.18 30.09 -0.12
N GLN A 350 12.07 29.02 0.66
CA GLN A 350 11.81 27.67 0.17
C GLN A 350 10.42 27.59 -0.50
N ILE A 351 9.38 28.14 0.13
CA ILE A 351 8.02 28.17 -0.45
C ILE A 351 7.96 29.02 -1.72
N GLU A 352 8.57 30.21 -1.71
CA GLU A 352 8.62 31.08 -2.90
C GLU A 352 9.32 30.40 -4.07
N TYR A 353 10.44 29.70 -3.82
CA TYR A 353 11.17 28.97 -4.83
C TYR A 353 10.31 27.85 -5.44
N ILE A 354 9.81 26.94 -4.61
CA ILE A 354 9.12 25.75 -5.13
C ILE A 354 7.76 26.09 -5.75
N SER A 355 7.01 27.03 -5.18
CA SER A 355 5.75 27.48 -5.75
C SER A 355 5.94 28.23 -7.07
N GLY A 356 7.01 29.03 -7.21
CA GLY A 356 7.39 29.69 -8.45
C GLY A 356 7.76 28.68 -9.53
N TYR A 357 8.62 27.70 -9.22
CA TYR A 357 9.01 26.64 -10.12
C TYR A 357 7.80 25.81 -10.60
N TRP A 358 6.92 25.45 -9.66
CA TRP A 358 5.69 24.73 -9.96
C TRP A 358 4.74 25.52 -10.85
N GLN A 359 4.60 26.83 -10.59
CA GLN A 359 3.74 27.67 -11.41
C GLN A 359 4.27 27.88 -12.83
N GLU A 360 5.60 28.01 -13.00
CA GLU A 360 6.23 28.07 -14.33
C GLU A 360 6.01 26.76 -15.12
N MET A 361 6.10 25.61 -14.44
CA MET A 361 5.76 24.31 -14.99
C MET A 361 4.28 24.26 -15.42
N GLU A 362 3.38 24.63 -14.54
CA GLU A 362 1.93 24.58 -14.79
C GLU A 362 1.54 25.53 -15.93
N ASP A 363 2.12 26.72 -16.01
CA ASP A 363 1.91 27.67 -17.10
C ASP A 363 2.37 27.12 -18.45
N ALA A 364 3.44 26.28 -18.49
CA ALA A 364 3.88 25.58 -19.69
C ALA A 364 2.93 24.43 -20.06
N LEU A 365 2.54 23.59 -19.09
CA LEU A 365 1.62 22.47 -19.32
C LEU A 365 0.26 22.90 -19.88
N TYR A 366 -0.23 24.05 -19.45
CA TYR A 366 -1.53 24.59 -19.90
C TYR A 366 -1.44 25.52 -21.10
N SER A 367 -0.25 25.66 -21.68
CA SER A 367 -0.09 26.31 -22.98
C SER A 367 -0.36 25.30 -24.10
N ASP A 368 -0.99 25.72 -25.17
CA ASP A 368 -1.26 24.92 -26.37
C ASP A 368 0.03 24.49 -27.11
N THR A 369 1.14 25.18 -26.87
CA THR A 369 2.45 24.89 -27.44
C THR A 369 3.37 24.10 -26.50
N GLY A 370 2.99 23.94 -25.21
CA GLY A 370 3.86 23.36 -24.18
C GLY A 370 4.90 24.32 -23.62
N TYR A 371 4.93 25.59 -24.05
CA TYR A 371 5.90 26.61 -23.62
C TYR A 371 5.24 27.67 -22.76
N ASN A 372 5.89 28.06 -21.66
CA ASN A 372 5.46 29.20 -20.86
C ASN A 372 5.95 30.55 -21.45
N SER A 373 5.58 31.65 -20.78
CA SER A 373 5.98 33.00 -21.19
C SER A 373 7.49 33.26 -21.16
N LEU A 374 8.27 32.41 -20.48
CA LEU A 374 9.73 32.45 -20.44
C LEU A 374 10.37 31.72 -21.63
N GLY A 375 9.56 31.12 -22.51
CA GLY A 375 10.01 30.29 -23.63
C GLY A 375 10.55 28.92 -23.23
N LYS A 376 10.23 28.45 -22.02
CA LYS A 376 10.63 27.13 -21.54
C LYS A 376 9.51 26.12 -21.73
N HIS A 377 9.87 24.96 -22.24
CA HIS A 377 8.95 23.85 -22.44
C HIS A 377 8.67 23.13 -21.11
N TYR A 378 7.47 22.55 -20.94
CA TYR A 378 7.11 21.83 -19.70
C TYR A 378 8.09 20.68 -19.38
N SER A 379 8.66 20.03 -20.38
CA SER A 379 9.66 18.97 -20.19
C SER A 379 10.99 19.44 -19.59
N GLU A 380 11.21 20.75 -19.50
CA GLU A 380 12.36 21.30 -18.77
C GLU A 380 12.10 21.31 -17.25
N TYR A 381 10.84 21.26 -16.83
CA TYR A 381 10.43 21.31 -15.43
C TYR A 381 10.09 19.93 -14.85
N ILE A 382 9.54 19.01 -15.67
CA ILE A 382 9.13 17.69 -15.22
C ILE A 382 9.98 16.57 -15.84
N ASP A 383 10.12 15.47 -15.11
CA ASP A 383 10.57 14.21 -15.68
C ASP A 383 9.38 13.54 -16.39
N THR A 384 9.34 13.67 -17.72
CA THR A 384 8.20 13.24 -18.53
C THR A 384 7.93 11.74 -18.43
N LEU A 385 8.97 10.93 -18.23
CA LEU A 385 8.83 9.49 -18.11
C LEU A 385 8.17 9.10 -16.78
N SER A 386 8.56 9.72 -15.66
CA SER A 386 7.91 9.47 -14.36
C SER A 386 6.44 9.88 -14.38
N TYR A 387 6.11 11.01 -15.03
CA TYR A 387 4.73 11.46 -15.21
C TYR A 387 3.92 10.51 -16.09
N ALA A 388 4.50 9.99 -17.17
CA ALA A 388 3.85 9.00 -18.02
C ALA A 388 3.58 7.68 -17.28
N ARG A 389 4.53 7.20 -16.49
CA ARG A 389 4.39 6.00 -15.66
C ARG A 389 3.35 6.16 -14.56
N GLN A 390 3.37 7.27 -13.84
CA GLN A 390 2.34 7.55 -12.85
C GLN A 390 0.97 7.67 -13.50
N TYR A 391 0.85 8.39 -14.63
CA TYR A 391 -0.39 8.44 -15.40
C TYR A 391 -0.93 7.05 -15.74
N LEU A 392 -0.08 6.15 -16.21
CA LEU A 392 -0.47 4.78 -16.55
C LEU A 392 -0.92 3.98 -15.31
N ILE A 393 -0.26 4.14 -14.17
CA ILE A 393 -0.71 3.54 -12.90
C ILE A 393 -2.10 4.04 -12.51
N GLU A 394 -2.31 5.35 -12.50
CA GLU A 394 -3.58 5.98 -12.14
C GLU A 394 -4.72 5.60 -13.10
N GLU A 395 -4.38 5.50 -14.40
CA GLU A 395 -5.33 5.14 -15.42
C GLU A 395 -5.68 3.65 -15.35
N TRP A 396 -4.67 2.77 -15.22
CA TRP A 396 -4.85 1.32 -15.18
C TRP A 396 -5.54 0.85 -13.89
N SER A 397 -5.16 1.40 -12.77
CA SER A 397 -5.77 1.05 -11.48
C SER A 397 -7.21 1.55 -11.35
N GLY A 398 -7.60 2.56 -12.15
CA GLY A 398 -8.89 3.24 -11.99
C GLY A 398 -9.00 3.89 -10.62
N ASP A 399 -7.90 4.47 -10.13
CA ASP A 399 -7.89 5.10 -8.82
C ASP A 399 -8.82 6.32 -8.77
N TRP A 400 -9.66 6.38 -7.72
CA TRP A 400 -10.58 7.49 -7.53
C TRP A 400 -9.85 8.78 -7.14
N ASP A 401 -8.79 8.68 -6.37
CA ASP A 401 -8.05 9.82 -5.83
C ASP A 401 -7.01 10.38 -6.82
N ALA A 402 -6.92 9.79 -8.02
CA ALA A 402 -6.01 10.22 -9.08
C ALA A 402 -6.07 11.73 -9.32
N GLY A 403 -4.95 12.43 -9.12
CA GLY A 403 -4.81 13.88 -9.29
C GLY A 403 -5.64 14.75 -8.33
N ILE A 404 -6.12 14.19 -7.22
CA ILE A 404 -6.94 14.89 -6.22
C ILE A 404 -6.20 14.99 -4.88
N THR A 405 -5.76 13.85 -4.35
CA THR A 405 -5.04 13.71 -3.07
C THR A 405 -4.15 12.47 -3.14
N SER A 406 -3.25 12.29 -2.18
CA SER A 406 -2.36 11.13 -2.11
C SER A 406 -1.44 10.94 -3.32
N ASN A 407 -1.35 11.93 -4.21
CA ASN A 407 -0.42 11.95 -5.33
C ASN A 407 0.84 12.71 -4.93
N TYR A 408 1.97 12.00 -4.94
CA TYR A 408 3.26 12.53 -4.52
C TYR A 408 4.11 12.96 -5.71
N PHE A 409 4.96 13.97 -5.44
CA PHE A 409 5.95 14.50 -6.36
C PHE A 409 7.21 14.86 -5.58
N TYR A 410 8.36 14.72 -6.19
CA TYR A 410 9.60 15.14 -5.56
C TYR A 410 10.51 15.88 -6.51
N LYS A 411 11.37 16.72 -5.96
CA LYS A 411 12.34 17.49 -6.72
C LYS A 411 13.68 17.49 -6.01
N ASP A 412 14.70 16.93 -6.65
CA ASP A 412 16.07 16.99 -6.17
C ASP A 412 16.75 18.33 -6.51
N ALA A 413 17.90 18.60 -5.88
CA ALA A 413 18.69 19.80 -6.12
C ALA A 413 19.04 19.92 -7.61
N ASN A 414 18.76 21.10 -8.19
CA ASN A 414 18.96 21.40 -9.61
C ASN A 414 18.24 20.42 -10.57
N GLY A 415 17.38 19.53 -10.05
CA GLY A 415 16.63 18.53 -10.80
C GLY A 415 15.27 19.04 -11.28
N LYS A 416 14.57 18.17 -11.99
CA LYS A 416 13.17 18.34 -12.41
C LYS A 416 12.22 17.79 -11.34
N ILE A 417 10.94 18.16 -11.42
CA ILE A 417 9.90 17.50 -10.64
C ILE A 417 9.65 16.11 -11.22
N CYS A 418 9.81 15.10 -10.41
CA CYS A 418 9.45 13.72 -10.71
C CYS A 418 8.10 13.38 -10.09
N ALA A 419 7.27 12.61 -10.81
CA ALA A 419 6.03 12.05 -10.29
C ALA A 419 6.33 10.78 -9.49
N GLY A 420 5.68 10.62 -8.34
CA GLY A 420 5.88 9.55 -7.37
C GLY A 420 6.36 10.06 -6.01
N PRO A 421 6.47 9.15 -5.02
CA PRO A 421 6.04 7.75 -4.99
C PRO A 421 4.53 7.57 -5.19
N ILE A 422 4.13 6.44 -5.76
CA ILE A 422 2.71 6.05 -5.83
C ILE A 422 2.21 5.63 -4.44
N TRP A 423 0.93 5.93 -4.14
CA TRP A 423 0.37 5.71 -2.80
C TRP A 423 -1.15 5.62 -2.79
N ASP A 424 -1.71 4.84 -1.84
CA ASP A 424 -3.11 4.89 -1.39
C ASP A 424 -4.16 4.39 -2.40
N PHE A 425 -3.97 3.18 -2.92
CA PHE A 425 -4.86 2.55 -3.91
C PHE A 425 -5.98 1.71 -3.29
N ASP A 426 -6.41 1.99 -2.08
CA ASP A 426 -7.50 1.25 -1.46
C ASP A 426 -8.87 1.56 -2.10
N SER A 427 -9.03 2.72 -2.76
CA SER A 427 -10.21 3.09 -3.55
C SER A 427 -10.14 2.67 -5.03
N ALA A 428 -9.06 2.03 -5.46
CA ALA A 428 -8.83 1.61 -6.84
C ALA A 428 -9.51 0.26 -7.18
N ALA A 429 -9.39 -0.16 -8.43
CA ALA A 429 -9.82 -1.45 -8.96
C ALA A 429 -11.22 -1.85 -8.51
N ASN A 430 -12.19 -0.96 -8.76
CA ASN A 430 -13.62 -1.16 -8.46
C ASN A 430 -13.91 -1.52 -7.00
N ASN A 431 -13.25 -0.85 -6.05
CA ASN A 431 -13.56 -1.04 -4.64
C ASN A 431 -14.83 -0.28 -4.21
N VAL A 432 -15.99 -0.92 -4.33
CA VAL A 432 -17.28 -0.33 -3.97
C VAL A 432 -17.42 -0.02 -2.46
N ARG A 433 -16.62 -0.65 -1.61
CA ARG A 433 -16.66 -0.42 -0.15
C ARG A 433 -15.99 0.89 0.25
N ALA A 434 -15.04 1.40 -0.53
CA ALA A 434 -14.40 2.69 -0.29
C ALA A 434 -15.37 3.88 -0.43
N GLY A 435 -16.61 3.64 -0.87
CA GLY A 435 -17.63 4.67 -1.04
C GLY A 435 -17.48 5.52 -2.30
N HIS A 436 -16.28 5.56 -2.85
CA HIS A 436 -15.94 6.23 -4.11
C HIS A 436 -15.07 5.28 -4.94
N THR A 437 -15.49 4.98 -6.16
CA THR A 437 -14.74 4.08 -7.04
C THR A 437 -15.07 4.33 -8.51
N ILE A 438 -14.16 3.94 -9.38
CA ILE A 438 -14.39 3.82 -10.81
C ILE A 438 -14.85 2.38 -11.06
N SER A 439 -16.10 2.20 -11.44
CA SER A 439 -16.68 0.86 -11.64
C SER A 439 -16.70 0.40 -13.09
N ASP A 440 -16.70 1.33 -14.04
CA ASP A 440 -16.63 1.01 -15.47
C ASP A 440 -15.17 0.93 -15.95
N PRO A 441 -14.66 -0.29 -16.26
CA PRO A 441 -13.28 -0.42 -16.70
C PRO A 441 -13.03 0.08 -18.12
N MET A 442 -14.08 0.40 -18.89
CA MET A 442 -14.00 0.77 -20.30
C MET A 442 -14.02 2.28 -20.53
N GLN A 443 -13.83 3.10 -19.50
CA GLN A 443 -13.78 4.56 -19.61
C GLN A 443 -12.43 5.12 -19.17
N TRP A 444 -12.06 6.30 -19.68
CA TRP A 444 -10.89 7.02 -19.20
C TRP A 444 -11.10 7.53 -17.78
N ASN A 445 -10.08 7.43 -16.95
CA ASN A 445 -10.09 7.90 -15.55
C ASN A 445 -9.16 9.11 -15.36
N ALA A 446 -7.87 8.91 -15.20
CA ALA A 446 -6.89 9.95 -14.94
C ALA A 446 -6.89 11.02 -16.05
N LYS A 447 -6.97 10.62 -17.31
CA LYS A 447 -7.09 11.50 -18.48
C LYS A 447 -8.23 12.52 -18.35
N THR A 448 -9.36 12.13 -17.77
CA THR A 448 -10.57 12.96 -17.75
C THR A 448 -10.77 13.74 -16.45
N ARG A 449 -10.10 13.32 -15.39
CA ARG A 449 -10.34 13.84 -14.03
C ARG A 449 -9.23 14.72 -13.50
N THR A 450 -7.98 14.48 -13.91
CA THR A 450 -6.86 15.23 -13.40
C THR A 450 -6.55 16.43 -14.27
N LEU A 451 -6.16 17.53 -13.65
CA LEU A 451 -5.84 18.77 -14.35
C LEU A 451 -4.69 18.57 -15.35
N TRP A 452 -3.58 17.99 -14.91
CA TRP A 452 -2.37 17.89 -15.73
C TRP A 452 -2.47 16.82 -16.80
N TYR A 453 -2.99 15.66 -16.45
CA TYR A 453 -3.14 14.60 -17.44
C TYR A 453 -4.19 14.94 -18.50
N ASN A 454 -5.20 15.74 -18.12
CA ASN A 454 -6.13 16.32 -19.08
C ASN A 454 -5.40 17.25 -20.08
N ALA A 455 -4.50 18.11 -19.60
CA ALA A 455 -3.68 18.98 -20.46
C ALA A 455 -2.71 18.19 -21.34
N LEU A 456 -2.02 17.21 -20.75
CA LEU A 456 -0.99 16.43 -21.44
C LEU A 456 -1.55 15.46 -22.46
N MET A 457 -2.61 14.72 -22.10
CA MET A 457 -3.22 13.66 -22.93
C MET A 457 -4.35 14.17 -23.84
N GLY A 458 -4.83 15.38 -23.61
CA GLY A 458 -6.04 15.93 -24.24
C GLY A 458 -7.32 15.27 -23.73
N ASN A 459 -8.41 15.98 -23.80
CA ASN A 459 -9.70 15.46 -23.38
C ASN A 459 -10.75 15.59 -24.49
N ASP A 460 -11.01 14.50 -25.18
CA ASP A 460 -11.98 14.42 -26.27
C ASP A 460 -13.42 14.21 -25.76
N THR A 461 -13.60 13.96 -24.44
CA THR A 461 -14.84 13.41 -23.87
C THR A 461 -15.55 14.31 -22.89
N VAL A 462 -15.04 15.50 -22.54
CA VAL A 462 -15.70 16.39 -21.56
C VAL A 462 -17.01 16.93 -22.10
N LYS A 463 -18.07 16.18 -21.92
CA LYS A 463 -19.43 16.57 -22.30
C LYS A 463 -20.28 17.14 -21.18
N ALA A 464 -19.88 17.15 -19.95
CA ALA A 464 -20.94 17.23 -18.92
C ALA A 464 -20.77 18.23 -17.78
N THR A 465 -19.69 18.94 -17.67
CA THR A 465 -19.60 20.03 -16.69
C THR A 465 -19.08 21.28 -17.37
N PRO A 466 -19.52 22.48 -16.99
CA PRO A 466 -18.92 23.72 -17.46
C PRO A 466 -17.47 23.72 -16.95
N ASN A 467 -16.59 23.18 -17.76
CA ASN A 467 -15.31 22.71 -17.29
C ASN A 467 -14.28 23.72 -17.74
N ILE A 468 -13.79 24.45 -16.78
CA ILE A 468 -12.57 25.26 -16.88
C ILE A 468 -11.35 24.40 -17.31
N TYR A 469 -11.51 23.08 -17.42
CA TYR A 469 -10.48 22.08 -17.69
C TYR A 469 -10.61 21.41 -19.05
N ALA A 470 -11.59 21.77 -19.87
CA ALA A 470 -11.71 21.28 -21.24
C ALA A 470 -10.68 21.99 -22.11
N LEU A 471 -9.47 21.45 -22.16
CA LEU A 471 -8.43 21.90 -23.06
C LEU A 471 -8.59 21.19 -24.39
N GLY A 472 -8.76 21.95 -25.46
CA GLY A 472 -8.93 21.42 -26.83
C GLY A 472 -7.63 20.94 -27.47
N PHE A 473 -6.52 20.82 -26.72
CA PHE A 473 -5.21 20.42 -27.18
C PHE A 473 -4.64 19.27 -26.35
N ARG A 474 -3.64 18.61 -26.90
CA ARG A 474 -2.82 17.60 -26.23
C ARG A 474 -1.36 17.83 -26.60
N HIS A 475 -0.45 17.41 -25.74
CA HIS A 475 0.98 17.41 -26.04
C HIS A 475 1.38 16.10 -26.70
N ALA A 476 1.64 16.15 -28.01
CA ALA A 476 1.89 14.95 -28.80
C ALA A 476 3.11 14.14 -28.33
N ASP A 477 4.16 14.80 -27.90
CA ASP A 477 5.38 14.23 -27.36
C ASP A 477 5.14 13.48 -26.03
N PHE A 478 4.25 14.00 -25.17
CA PHE A 478 3.84 13.28 -23.96
C PHE A 478 2.98 12.06 -24.27
N VAL A 479 2.01 12.20 -25.19
CA VAL A 479 1.17 11.09 -25.63
C VAL A 479 2.03 9.98 -26.22
N GLU A 480 3.00 10.31 -27.06
CA GLU A 480 3.94 9.35 -27.63
C GLU A 480 4.75 8.63 -26.53
N THR A 481 5.20 9.36 -25.50
CA THR A 481 5.89 8.79 -24.35
C THR A 481 5.00 7.78 -23.61
N VAL A 482 3.71 8.12 -23.37
CA VAL A 482 2.75 7.24 -22.71
C VAL A 482 2.46 6.00 -23.54
N GLU A 483 2.20 6.15 -24.85
CA GLU A 483 1.92 5.04 -25.76
C GLU A 483 3.12 4.10 -25.88
N SER A 484 4.33 4.65 -25.95
CA SER A 484 5.58 3.90 -25.97
C SER A 484 5.80 3.13 -24.65
N GLU A 485 5.63 3.80 -23.49
CA GLU A 485 5.79 3.18 -22.18
C GLU A 485 4.72 2.08 -21.94
N TRP A 486 3.47 2.32 -22.38
CA TRP A 486 2.43 1.30 -22.34
C TRP A 486 2.85 0.04 -23.10
N LYS A 487 3.21 0.21 -24.37
CA LYS A 487 3.50 -0.91 -25.27
C LYS A 487 4.76 -1.68 -24.90
N ASN A 488 5.83 -0.97 -24.53
CA ASN A 488 7.15 -1.59 -24.35
C ASN A 488 7.41 -2.07 -22.92
N ASN A 489 6.64 -1.59 -21.93
CA ASN A 489 6.91 -1.86 -20.53
C ASN A 489 5.61 -2.20 -19.74
N PHE A 490 4.69 -1.24 -19.61
CA PHE A 490 3.55 -1.34 -18.71
C PHE A 490 2.63 -2.52 -19.00
N TYR A 491 2.24 -2.72 -20.27
CA TYR A 491 1.36 -3.80 -20.67
C TYR A 491 1.90 -5.17 -20.24
N HIS A 492 3.19 -5.39 -20.40
CA HIS A 492 3.83 -6.64 -20.03
C HIS A 492 3.91 -6.83 -18.52
N ALA A 493 4.20 -5.76 -17.76
CA ALA A 493 4.18 -5.79 -16.30
C ALA A 493 2.77 -6.10 -15.77
N ALA A 494 1.74 -5.44 -16.32
CA ALA A 494 0.34 -5.71 -15.96
C ALA A 494 -0.07 -7.15 -16.27
N GLN A 495 0.33 -7.69 -17.42
CA GLN A 495 0.07 -9.09 -17.79
C GLN A 495 0.82 -10.07 -16.88
N SER A 496 2.07 -9.79 -16.53
CA SER A 496 2.85 -10.61 -15.59
C SER A 496 2.20 -10.63 -14.21
N GLU A 497 1.74 -9.48 -13.73
CA GLU A 497 1.05 -9.35 -12.44
C GLU A 497 -0.24 -10.16 -12.41
N LEU A 498 -1.10 -9.99 -13.42
CA LEU A 498 -2.40 -10.66 -13.49
C LEU A 498 -2.29 -12.18 -13.68
N ASN A 499 -1.28 -12.66 -14.40
CA ASN A 499 -1.16 -14.08 -14.77
C ASN A 499 -0.27 -14.91 -13.85
N ALA A 500 0.58 -14.29 -13.02
CA ALA A 500 1.54 -15.02 -12.21
C ALA A 500 1.64 -14.54 -10.76
N ASN A 501 1.76 -13.22 -10.52
CA ASN A 501 2.08 -12.73 -9.19
C ASN A 501 0.88 -12.80 -8.24
N ILE A 502 -0.32 -12.53 -8.73
CA ILE A 502 -1.55 -12.57 -7.92
C ILE A 502 -1.78 -13.95 -7.31
N ASP A 503 -1.57 -15.03 -8.06
CA ASP A 503 -1.71 -16.40 -7.54
C ASP A 503 -0.73 -16.66 -6.38
N MET A 504 0.49 -16.15 -6.48
CA MET A 504 1.49 -16.25 -5.41
C MET A 504 1.04 -15.46 -4.16
N TYR A 505 0.48 -14.27 -4.34
CA TYR A 505 -0.03 -13.48 -3.19
C TYR A 505 -1.18 -14.20 -2.51
N ILE A 506 -2.12 -14.74 -3.27
CA ILE A 506 -3.26 -15.52 -2.77
C ILE A 506 -2.77 -16.73 -1.95
N ASP A 507 -1.83 -17.50 -2.51
CA ASP A 507 -1.28 -18.68 -1.84
C ASP A 507 -0.59 -18.33 -0.51
N ASN A 508 -0.03 -17.13 -0.41
CA ASN A 508 0.58 -16.64 0.82
C ASN A 508 -0.42 -16.14 1.86
N ILE A 509 -1.52 -15.52 1.45
CA ILE A 509 -2.39 -14.76 2.35
C ILE A 509 -3.70 -15.47 2.72
N LYS A 510 -4.17 -16.46 1.95
CA LYS A 510 -5.54 -16.99 2.04
C LYS A 510 -5.95 -17.45 3.44
N ASP A 511 -5.07 -18.19 4.15
CA ASP A 511 -5.39 -18.68 5.49
C ASP A 511 -5.53 -17.52 6.49
N ALA A 512 -4.63 -16.54 6.39
CA ALA A 512 -4.68 -15.31 7.17
C ALA A 512 -5.89 -14.43 6.79
N ALA A 513 -6.31 -14.41 5.53
CA ALA A 513 -7.50 -13.70 5.07
C ALA A 513 -8.77 -14.29 5.70
N ILE A 514 -8.85 -15.61 5.83
CA ILE A 514 -9.95 -16.29 6.56
C ILE A 514 -9.95 -15.85 8.04
N MET A 515 -8.80 -15.93 8.71
CA MET A 515 -8.66 -15.47 10.09
C MET A 515 -9.05 -13.99 10.24
N ASN A 516 -8.61 -13.13 9.31
CA ASN A 516 -8.94 -11.71 9.28
C ASN A 516 -10.45 -11.47 9.09
N ALA A 517 -11.11 -12.26 8.23
CA ALA A 517 -12.53 -12.14 7.97
C ALA A 517 -13.36 -12.55 9.20
N ILE A 518 -12.97 -13.62 9.90
CA ILE A 518 -13.60 -14.01 11.17
C ILE A 518 -13.39 -12.91 12.22
N ARG A 519 -12.18 -12.43 12.37
CA ARG A 519 -11.84 -11.41 13.39
C ARG A 519 -12.64 -10.10 13.22
N TRP A 520 -12.96 -9.72 12.01
CA TRP A 520 -13.63 -8.46 11.69
C TRP A 520 -15.06 -8.62 11.18
N ASP A 521 -15.59 -9.86 11.25
CA ASP A 521 -16.97 -10.21 10.86
C ASP A 521 -17.36 -9.67 9.47
N TYR A 522 -16.48 -9.85 8.48
CA TYR A 522 -16.70 -9.27 7.15
C TYR A 522 -17.88 -9.90 6.40
N TYR A 523 -18.17 -11.18 6.66
CA TYR A 523 -19.16 -11.95 5.89
C TYR A 523 -20.31 -12.52 6.74
N ALA A 524 -20.43 -12.10 8.00
CA ALA A 524 -21.45 -12.57 8.93
C ALA A 524 -21.49 -14.12 9.05
N THR A 525 -20.35 -14.77 8.89
CA THR A 525 -20.15 -16.22 9.03
C THR A 525 -18.77 -16.52 9.59
N THR A 526 -18.65 -17.66 10.29
CA THR A 526 -17.35 -18.21 10.74
C THR A 526 -16.98 -19.49 10.01
N SER A 527 -17.75 -19.88 9.00
CA SER A 527 -17.46 -21.02 8.13
C SER A 527 -16.27 -20.70 7.22
N GLU A 528 -15.11 -21.32 7.48
CA GLU A 528 -13.90 -21.13 6.66
C GLU A 528 -14.17 -21.31 5.17
N ARG A 529 -14.97 -22.32 4.80
CA ARG A 529 -15.35 -22.59 3.41
C ARG A 529 -16.17 -21.46 2.78
N GLU A 530 -17.13 -20.89 3.54
CA GLU A 530 -17.96 -19.79 3.04
C GLU A 530 -17.14 -18.51 2.92
N ILE A 531 -16.27 -18.25 3.89
CA ILE A 531 -15.34 -17.10 3.89
C ILE A 531 -14.37 -17.21 2.72
N GLU A 532 -13.78 -18.39 2.49
CA GLU A 532 -12.88 -18.62 1.36
C GLU A 532 -13.58 -18.32 0.02
N ALA A 533 -14.81 -18.80 -0.15
CA ALA A 533 -15.59 -18.53 -1.37
C ALA A 533 -15.90 -17.04 -1.57
N GLN A 534 -16.22 -16.30 -0.49
CA GLN A 534 -16.44 -14.86 -0.55
C GLN A 534 -15.14 -14.10 -0.84
N TYR A 535 -14.06 -14.48 -0.20
CA TYR A 535 -12.73 -13.88 -0.43
C TYR A 535 -12.31 -14.02 -1.90
N PHE A 536 -12.49 -15.18 -2.52
CA PHE A 536 -12.22 -15.36 -3.94
C PHE A 536 -13.16 -14.55 -4.84
N ALA A 537 -14.41 -14.32 -4.42
CA ALA A 537 -15.33 -13.45 -5.16
C ALA A 537 -14.85 -11.98 -5.11
N ASP A 538 -14.38 -11.51 -3.96
CA ASP A 538 -13.82 -10.16 -3.81
C ASP A 538 -12.51 -9.98 -4.61
N LEU A 539 -11.64 -10.99 -4.62
CA LEU A 539 -10.47 -11.02 -5.47
C LEU A 539 -10.81 -10.94 -6.96
N LYS A 540 -11.84 -11.68 -7.35
CA LYS A 540 -12.30 -11.67 -8.75
C LYS A 540 -12.77 -10.30 -9.21
N VAL A 541 -13.36 -9.49 -8.35
CA VAL A 541 -13.70 -8.10 -8.66
C VAL A 541 -12.45 -7.31 -9.06
N VAL A 542 -11.36 -7.45 -8.32
CA VAL A 542 -10.09 -6.77 -8.61
C VAL A 542 -9.49 -7.25 -9.93
N THR A 543 -9.36 -8.57 -10.08
CA THR A 543 -8.70 -9.17 -11.26
C THR A 543 -9.49 -8.93 -12.55
N ASP A 544 -10.82 -9.05 -12.51
CA ASP A 544 -11.67 -8.79 -13.66
C ASP A 544 -11.59 -7.33 -14.10
N PHE A 545 -11.60 -6.40 -13.13
CA PHE A 545 -11.48 -4.98 -13.41
C PHE A 545 -10.14 -4.66 -14.07
N LEU A 546 -9.03 -5.07 -13.44
CA LEU A 546 -7.68 -4.79 -13.95
C LEU A 546 -7.42 -5.46 -15.30
N SER A 547 -7.96 -6.67 -15.54
CA SER A 547 -7.88 -7.34 -16.84
C SER A 547 -8.62 -6.55 -17.91
N ALA A 548 -9.88 -6.15 -17.64
CA ALA A 548 -10.66 -5.35 -18.58
C ALA A 548 -10.02 -3.97 -18.84
N ARG A 549 -9.41 -3.34 -17.81
CA ARG A 549 -8.60 -2.11 -17.97
C ARG A 549 -7.42 -2.32 -18.88
N THR A 550 -6.70 -3.43 -18.70
CA THR A 550 -5.54 -3.78 -19.54
C THR A 550 -5.96 -3.90 -20.99
N ASP A 551 -7.08 -4.57 -21.26
CA ASP A 551 -7.62 -4.71 -22.63
C ASP A 551 -8.06 -3.36 -23.21
N PHE A 552 -8.76 -2.55 -22.42
CA PHE A 552 -9.20 -1.21 -22.84
C PHE A 552 -8.01 -0.31 -23.21
N LEU A 553 -7.01 -0.23 -22.33
CA LEU A 553 -5.83 0.60 -22.57
C LEU A 553 -5.02 0.09 -23.76
N ASN A 554 -4.89 -1.23 -23.91
CA ASN A 554 -4.20 -1.83 -25.06
C ASN A 554 -4.88 -1.54 -26.41
N GLN A 555 -6.19 -1.36 -26.42
CA GLN A 555 -6.94 -0.97 -27.62
C GLN A 555 -6.84 0.54 -27.91
N ASN A 556 -6.60 1.37 -26.90
CA ASN A 556 -6.70 2.82 -27.01
C ASN A 556 -5.35 3.58 -26.92
N LEU A 557 -4.30 2.93 -26.41
CA LEU A 557 -2.93 3.44 -26.39
C LEU A 557 -2.12 2.73 -27.48
N THR A 558 -2.23 3.21 -28.71
CA THR A 558 -1.56 2.62 -29.88
C THR A 558 -0.50 3.55 -30.40
N LEU A 559 0.75 3.07 -30.46
CA LEU A 559 1.81 3.79 -31.17
C LEU A 559 1.40 3.99 -32.63
N LYS A 560 1.44 5.24 -33.07
CA LYS A 560 1.21 5.60 -34.48
C LYS A 560 2.44 5.42 -35.34
N ASN A 561 3.63 5.36 -34.73
CA ASN A 561 4.89 5.19 -35.43
C ASN A 561 5.38 3.74 -35.31
N GLU A 562 5.82 3.21 -36.45
CA GLU A 562 6.47 1.90 -36.56
C GLU A 562 7.87 1.99 -35.92
N GLY A 563 8.01 1.62 -34.64
CA GLY A 563 9.27 1.64 -33.91
C GLY A 563 9.75 0.25 -33.49
N LEU A 564 10.94 0.19 -32.90
CA LEU A 564 11.43 -1.02 -32.25
C LEU A 564 10.64 -1.27 -30.96
N THR A 565 10.32 -2.52 -30.68
CA THR A 565 9.67 -2.96 -29.46
C THR A 565 10.52 -4.02 -28.76
N ILE A 566 10.67 -3.93 -27.43
CA ILE A 566 11.44 -4.87 -26.62
C ILE A 566 10.46 -5.69 -25.80
N SER A 567 10.64 -7.03 -25.80
CA SER A 567 9.85 -7.90 -24.94
C SER A 567 10.04 -7.55 -23.47
N HIS A 568 8.99 -7.76 -22.67
CA HIS A 568 9.08 -7.61 -21.23
C HIS A 568 10.23 -8.45 -20.65
N ILE A 569 10.99 -7.84 -19.73
CA ILE A 569 12.09 -8.47 -19.04
C ILE A 569 11.65 -8.68 -17.58
N PRO A 570 11.42 -9.92 -17.15
CA PRO A 570 11.07 -10.20 -15.77
C PRO A 570 12.13 -9.70 -14.78
N SER A 571 11.73 -9.45 -13.56
CA SER A 571 12.64 -9.10 -12.48
C SER A 571 13.75 -10.14 -12.31
N GLN A 572 14.98 -9.70 -12.13
CA GLN A 572 16.18 -10.52 -12.06
C GLN A 572 16.74 -10.58 -10.64
N LYS A 573 17.37 -11.71 -10.31
CA LYS A 573 18.08 -11.86 -9.03
C LYS A 573 19.44 -11.17 -9.10
N ARG A 574 19.79 -10.37 -8.07
CA ARG A 574 21.14 -9.80 -7.95
C ARG A 574 22.19 -10.91 -7.86
N THR A 575 23.17 -10.86 -8.75
CA THR A 575 24.29 -11.82 -8.81
C THR A 575 25.60 -11.24 -8.25
N GLY A 576 25.70 -9.90 -8.16
CA GLY A 576 26.94 -9.19 -7.86
C GLY A 576 27.81 -8.95 -9.11
N SER A 577 27.35 -9.38 -10.27
CA SER A 577 27.95 -9.12 -11.59
C SER A 577 26.88 -8.54 -12.50
N GLU A 578 27.30 -8.06 -13.68
CA GLU A 578 26.36 -7.57 -14.70
C GLU A 578 25.31 -8.62 -15.04
N ILE A 579 24.06 -8.17 -15.13
CA ILE A 579 22.90 -8.98 -15.46
C ILE A 579 22.42 -8.53 -16.84
N THR A 580 22.51 -9.43 -17.81
CA THR A 580 22.15 -9.20 -19.21
C THR A 580 21.13 -10.25 -19.66
N PRO A 581 19.85 -10.09 -19.31
CA PRO A 581 18.82 -11.04 -19.70
C PRO A 581 18.64 -11.10 -21.20
N GLU A 582 18.24 -12.26 -21.70
CA GLU A 582 17.84 -12.41 -23.11
C GLU A 582 16.60 -11.56 -23.37
N ILE A 583 16.62 -10.82 -24.47
CA ILE A 583 15.51 -9.98 -24.92
C ILE A 583 15.05 -10.39 -26.33
N THR A 584 13.78 -10.17 -26.61
CA THR A 584 13.26 -10.26 -27.97
C THR A 584 12.92 -8.86 -28.44
N VAL A 585 13.50 -8.45 -29.56
CA VAL A 585 13.23 -7.16 -30.19
C VAL A 585 12.41 -7.40 -31.45
N LYS A 586 11.39 -6.58 -31.65
CA LYS A 586 10.53 -6.62 -32.83
C LYS A 586 10.41 -5.24 -33.47
N CYS A 587 10.24 -5.22 -34.76
CA CYS A 587 9.66 -4.10 -35.50
C CYS A 587 8.39 -4.61 -36.19
N LEU A 588 7.23 -4.08 -35.78
CA LEU A 588 5.93 -4.69 -36.11
C LEU A 588 5.91 -6.16 -35.64
N ASP A 589 5.51 -7.06 -36.55
CA ASP A 589 5.45 -8.51 -36.29
C ASP A 589 6.78 -9.24 -36.57
N ARG A 590 7.81 -8.55 -37.08
CA ARG A 590 9.10 -9.15 -37.40
C ARG A 590 10.00 -9.17 -36.15
N VAL A 591 10.42 -10.36 -35.76
CA VAL A 591 11.48 -10.53 -34.74
C VAL A 591 12.83 -10.16 -35.36
N LEU A 592 13.60 -9.31 -34.66
CA LEU A 592 14.90 -8.82 -35.10
C LEU A 592 16.04 -9.64 -34.50
N THR A 593 17.19 -9.63 -35.16
CA THR A 593 18.38 -10.37 -34.77
C THR A 593 19.45 -9.44 -34.20
N GLU A 594 19.90 -9.69 -32.97
CA GLU A 594 20.99 -8.93 -32.34
C GLU A 594 22.30 -9.08 -33.14
N GLY A 595 23.02 -7.98 -33.25
CA GLY A 595 24.28 -7.90 -34.03
C GLY A 595 24.09 -7.80 -35.55
N VAL A 596 22.85 -7.93 -36.03
CA VAL A 596 22.48 -7.77 -37.45
C VAL A 596 21.52 -6.60 -37.65
N ASP A 597 20.38 -6.66 -36.94
CA ASP A 597 19.30 -5.69 -37.05
C ASP A 597 19.36 -4.62 -35.93
N TYR A 598 20.01 -4.93 -34.80
CA TYR A 598 20.14 -4.03 -33.66
C TYR A 598 21.34 -4.37 -32.75
N THR A 599 21.72 -3.40 -31.91
CA THR A 599 22.62 -3.60 -30.76
C THR A 599 21.86 -3.35 -29.46
N VAL A 600 22.32 -4.02 -28.37
CA VAL A 600 21.77 -3.82 -27.03
C VAL A 600 22.83 -3.32 -26.06
N ALA A 601 22.43 -2.38 -25.19
CA ALA A 601 23.26 -1.87 -24.10
C ALA A 601 22.45 -1.98 -22.78
N PHE A 602 23.15 -2.38 -21.71
CA PHE A 602 22.58 -2.45 -20.37
C PHE A 602 23.27 -1.41 -19.49
N SER A 603 22.52 -0.75 -18.63
CA SER A 603 23.06 0.13 -17.59
C SER A 603 22.35 -0.11 -16.26
N ASP A 604 23.05 0.22 -15.16
CA ASP A 604 22.59 0.01 -13.78
C ASP A 604 22.21 -1.46 -13.48
N ASN A 605 22.84 -2.40 -14.17
CA ASN A 605 22.49 -3.82 -14.24
C ASN A 605 23.30 -4.73 -13.28
N VAL A 606 23.86 -4.19 -12.19
CA VAL A 606 24.69 -4.94 -11.20
C VAL A 606 24.02 -4.95 -9.83
N GLU A 607 23.63 -3.77 -9.34
CA GLU A 607 23.12 -3.60 -8.00
C GLU A 607 21.58 -3.71 -7.95
N LYS A 608 21.04 -3.92 -6.73
CA LYS A 608 19.59 -3.84 -6.50
C LYS A 608 19.08 -2.48 -7.03
N GLY A 609 18.02 -2.51 -7.81
CA GLY A 609 17.45 -1.29 -8.38
C GLY A 609 16.74 -1.57 -9.69
N THR A 610 16.69 -0.56 -10.53
CA THR A 610 16.14 -0.64 -11.88
C THR A 610 17.28 -0.55 -12.87
N ALA A 611 17.48 -1.61 -13.63
CA ALA A 611 18.40 -1.63 -14.77
C ALA A 611 17.69 -1.12 -16.03
N THR A 612 18.43 -0.44 -16.90
CA THR A 612 17.94 0.06 -18.19
C THR A 612 18.53 -0.75 -19.33
N VAL A 613 17.70 -1.08 -20.32
CA VAL A 613 18.08 -1.73 -21.56
C VAL A 613 17.81 -0.74 -22.70
N THR A 614 18.83 -0.43 -23.48
CA THR A 614 18.72 0.39 -24.67
C THR A 614 19.03 -0.45 -25.90
N VAL A 615 18.10 -0.46 -26.85
CA VAL A 615 18.25 -1.11 -28.14
C VAL A 615 18.40 -0.05 -29.22
N THR A 616 19.47 -0.11 -30.00
CA THR A 616 19.72 0.81 -31.11
C THR A 616 19.68 0.00 -32.42
N GLY A 617 18.83 0.41 -33.33
CA GLY A 617 18.66 -0.22 -34.64
C GLY A 617 19.90 -0.10 -35.53
N MET A 618 20.12 -1.10 -36.35
CA MET A 618 21.21 -1.19 -37.33
C MET A 618 20.66 -1.56 -38.71
N GLY A 619 21.40 -1.27 -39.76
CA GLY A 619 21.03 -1.61 -41.11
C GLY A 619 19.70 -0.98 -41.55
N ASP A 620 18.71 -1.79 -41.89
CA ASP A 620 17.37 -1.31 -42.26
C ASP A 620 16.61 -0.58 -41.14
N TYR A 621 17.10 -0.69 -39.89
CA TYR A 621 16.52 -0.09 -38.69
C TYR A 621 17.37 1.06 -38.13
N GLU A 622 18.37 1.53 -38.90
CA GLU A 622 19.26 2.63 -38.48
C GLU A 622 18.45 3.89 -38.15
N GLY A 623 18.77 4.51 -37.00
CA GLY A 623 18.04 5.67 -36.47
C GLY A 623 16.84 5.34 -35.59
N MET A 624 16.46 4.06 -35.44
CA MET A 624 15.46 3.63 -34.48
C MET A 624 16.12 3.31 -33.13
N GLU A 625 15.48 3.68 -32.04
CA GLU A 625 15.90 3.37 -30.67
C GLU A 625 14.71 2.98 -29.82
N ALA A 626 14.89 2.02 -28.93
CA ALA A 626 13.91 1.66 -27.91
C ALA A 626 14.58 1.45 -26.57
N GLN A 627 13.90 1.78 -25.49
CA GLN A 627 14.36 1.53 -24.14
C GLN A 627 13.31 0.81 -23.32
N THR A 628 13.75 -0.06 -22.42
CA THR A 628 12.94 -0.70 -21.39
C THR A 628 13.75 -0.85 -20.11
N THR A 629 13.11 -1.29 -19.04
CA THR A 629 13.78 -1.49 -17.75
C THR A 629 13.41 -2.83 -17.15
N PHE A 630 14.25 -3.35 -16.23
CA PHE A 630 13.91 -4.49 -15.39
C PHE A 630 14.40 -4.28 -13.95
N LYS A 631 13.78 -4.94 -13.01
CA LYS A 631 14.19 -4.89 -11.59
C LYS A 631 15.26 -5.91 -11.28
N ILE A 632 16.22 -5.50 -10.42
CA ILE A 632 17.20 -6.38 -9.80
C ILE A 632 16.85 -6.45 -8.32
N LEU A 633 16.49 -7.66 -7.86
CA LEU A 633 16.01 -7.91 -6.51
C LEU A 633 17.08 -8.60 -5.66
N LEU A 634 17.14 -8.27 -4.37
CA LEU A 634 17.90 -9.03 -3.39
C LEU A 634 17.11 -10.28 -3.01
N VAL A 635 17.67 -11.44 -3.27
CA VAL A 635 17.05 -12.73 -2.90
C VAL A 635 17.47 -13.10 -1.49
N SER A 636 16.62 -12.85 -0.50
CA SER A 636 16.79 -13.34 0.86
C SER A 636 15.50 -13.86 1.50
N ASP A 637 14.36 -13.73 0.83
CA ASP A 637 13.03 -14.14 1.33
C ASP A 637 12.47 -15.27 0.45
N PRO A 638 11.74 -16.27 0.98
CA PRO A 638 11.03 -17.27 0.19
C PRO A 638 9.91 -16.69 -0.70
N LEU A 639 9.58 -15.41 -0.51
CA LEU A 639 8.78 -14.63 -1.46
C LEU A 639 9.64 -14.06 -2.61
N ASP A 640 10.96 -14.24 -2.58
CA ASP A 640 11.84 -13.87 -3.66
C ASP A 640 11.64 -14.80 -4.86
N TRP A 641 11.18 -14.18 -5.89
CA TRP A 641 10.92 -14.79 -7.18
C TRP A 641 12.23 -15.36 -7.77
N THR A 642 12.34 -16.68 -7.87
CA THR A 642 13.43 -17.31 -8.60
C THR A 642 13.01 -17.47 -10.05
N GLY A 643 13.64 -16.69 -10.93
CA GLY A 643 13.38 -16.72 -12.36
C GLY A 643 13.36 -18.14 -12.96
N GLY A 644 12.21 -18.53 -13.42
CA GLY A 644 12.00 -19.58 -14.40
C GLY A 644 11.27 -18.94 -15.57
N SER A 645 11.43 -19.45 -16.78
CA SER A 645 10.79 -18.87 -17.95
C SER A 645 9.27 -18.72 -17.71
N GLY A 646 8.75 -17.52 -17.92
CA GLY A 646 7.33 -17.22 -17.70
C GLY A 646 6.36 -18.15 -18.42
N GLU A 647 6.83 -18.81 -19.52
CA GLU A 647 6.06 -19.79 -20.27
C GLU A 647 5.82 -21.13 -19.54
N GLU A 648 6.79 -21.63 -18.77
CA GLU A 648 6.61 -22.90 -18.05
C GLU A 648 5.70 -22.74 -16.85
N ARG A 649 5.79 -21.61 -16.14
CA ARG A 649 4.92 -21.30 -14.97
C ARG A 649 3.53 -20.83 -15.39
N ALA A 650 3.40 -20.08 -16.48
CA ALA A 650 2.09 -19.75 -17.03
C ALA A 650 1.33 -21.02 -17.44
N LYS A 651 2.00 -22.04 -17.97
CA LYS A 651 1.39 -23.35 -18.28
C LYS A 651 1.01 -24.13 -17.02
N GLU A 652 1.84 -24.09 -15.98
CA GLU A 652 1.57 -24.77 -14.70
C GLU A 652 0.51 -24.03 -13.87
N SER A 653 0.52 -22.70 -13.88
CA SER A 653 -0.49 -21.85 -13.24
C SER A 653 -1.82 -21.91 -14.00
N LEU A 654 -1.83 -21.88 -15.34
CA LEU A 654 -3.04 -22.06 -16.13
C LEU A 654 -3.68 -23.44 -15.95
N ASN A 655 -2.87 -24.49 -15.81
CA ASN A 655 -3.38 -25.82 -15.50
C ASN A 655 -3.94 -25.91 -14.08
N ASN A 656 -3.29 -25.29 -13.11
CA ASN A 656 -3.76 -25.23 -11.72
C ASN A 656 -4.97 -24.28 -11.55
N PHE A 657 -4.98 -23.15 -12.26
CA PHE A 657 -6.10 -22.19 -12.27
C PHE A 657 -7.32 -22.79 -12.98
N GLY A 658 -7.11 -23.43 -14.14
CA GLY A 658 -8.18 -24.11 -14.89
C GLY A 658 -8.83 -25.25 -14.10
N ALA A 659 -8.04 -26.05 -13.39
CA ALA A 659 -8.56 -27.13 -12.55
C ALA A 659 -9.33 -26.59 -11.33
N LYS A 660 -8.78 -25.59 -10.62
CA LYS A 660 -9.44 -24.94 -9.47
C LYS A 660 -10.64 -24.10 -9.87
N PHE A 661 -10.58 -23.45 -11.06
CA PHE A 661 -11.68 -22.65 -11.60
C PHE A 661 -12.89 -23.53 -11.96
N VAL A 662 -12.66 -24.71 -12.54
CA VAL A 662 -13.73 -25.69 -12.81
C VAL A 662 -14.38 -26.14 -11.49
N ASP A 663 -13.60 -26.46 -10.47
CA ASP A 663 -14.13 -26.87 -9.16
C ASP A 663 -14.92 -25.72 -8.50
N THR A 664 -14.47 -24.47 -8.64
CA THR A 664 -15.16 -23.29 -8.07
C THR A 664 -16.44 -22.95 -8.84
N VAL A 665 -16.43 -23.05 -10.17
CA VAL A 665 -17.64 -22.85 -10.99
C VAL A 665 -18.66 -23.95 -10.76
N GLU A 666 -18.24 -25.20 -10.62
CA GLU A 666 -19.15 -26.29 -10.21
C GLU A 666 -19.75 -26.07 -8.83
N LEU A 667 -18.97 -25.53 -7.89
CA LEU A 667 -19.44 -25.20 -6.55
C LEU A 667 -20.48 -24.04 -6.58
N ILE A 668 -20.22 -23.00 -7.35
CA ILE A 668 -21.16 -21.87 -7.55
C ILE A 668 -22.44 -22.35 -8.22
N LEU A 669 -22.35 -23.16 -9.27
CA LEU A 669 -23.51 -23.76 -9.94
C LEU A 669 -24.30 -24.68 -9.03
N TYR A 670 -23.63 -25.43 -8.14
CA TYR A 670 -24.29 -26.28 -7.16
C TYR A 670 -25.17 -25.46 -6.18
N TYR A 671 -24.70 -24.27 -5.75
CA TYR A 671 -25.47 -23.43 -4.83
C TYR A 671 -26.54 -22.55 -5.50
N ILE A 672 -26.36 -22.19 -6.77
CA ILE A 672 -27.34 -21.38 -7.52
C ILE A 672 -28.49 -22.25 -8.03
N VAL A 673 -28.26 -23.50 -8.39
CA VAL A 673 -29.27 -24.37 -9.01
C VAL A 673 -30.08 -25.19 -7.97
N LYS A 674 -29.54 -25.36 -6.77
CA LYS A 674 -30.22 -26.14 -5.73
C LYS A 674 -31.58 -25.60 -5.25
N PRO A 675 -31.86 -24.26 -5.23
CA PRO A 675 -33.19 -23.76 -4.85
C PRO A 675 -34.30 -23.98 -5.90
N PHE A 676 -33.95 -24.35 -7.12
CA PHE A 676 -34.91 -24.48 -8.23
C PHE A 676 -35.32 -25.93 -8.55
N LYS A 677 -34.87 -26.91 -7.73
CA LYS A 677 -35.36 -28.27 -7.79
C LYS A 677 -36.18 -28.56 -6.54
N LYS A 678 -37.44 -28.18 -6.58
CA LYS A 678 -38.54 -28.77 -5.86
C LYS A 678 -39.62 -29.12 -6.88
#